data_16e3db6a277c503b5bcb868383193e33
#
_entry.id   16e3db6a277c503b5bcb868383193e33
#
_cell.length_a   1.000
_cell.length_b   1.000
_cell.length_c   1.000
_cell.angle_alpha   90.00
_cell.angle_beta   90.00
_cell.angle_gamma   90.00
#
_symmetry.space_group_name_H-M   'P 1'
#
loop_
_entity.id
_entity.type
_entity.pdbx_description
1 polymer ?
#
loop_
_entity_poly.entity_id
_entity_poly.type
_entity_poly.pdbx_seq_one_letter_code
_entity_poly.pdbx_strand_id
1 'polypeptide(L)'
;MKRLTVIAVIAFSLLTSCKKIEFTNFKSDWDKSPDGTWVGPDCWANRLQDWHIADRHLECLSTKPMRTVHLMTRQISDRRGILNSSVYISVAGENDDSGDAAAGILVGAGKDIDYRSASLVFHSWGKGAGIFIGLDSKGNLFIRDFEREDYFFKYEKKNNIQWTDARLVLNILPKKGTYTIKVLALDPVTNVIIDRTVASGIPSTRIQGNIALVSHAGYKSRNTRFAFTGWSVSGSKVERNTSWNTGPLVTAQYTLSRNILKLTAQLMPVATGDSNDVILQLKENNKWVDADTSQVSRPSYTAQFRINNWDRDINTDYRVCYKISRHSVKTYYLNGTIKHDPVDKDQIKMLSLSCIKQITRPEEGRWSGIDGGEFPFETAVTYPHITLVNNLKKFNPDIVFFAGDQVYEGSSPTAADLDHPYLDYLYKWYLWCITYRDLTTSVPVITIPDDHDVYHGNLWGAGGIATPPGLKGTEAQDAGGYKMPAEFVNMVQTTQTSHLPDPADPAPVGEGITVYFTECNIGGVSIAVIEDRKFKSAPKSLFPRADIVNGWPHNRNWNVRYNSRIGNAYLLGNRQIKFLEEWSGDWSRQTWMKAVVSQTLFANLATIPRDSLDDDAVPLMEIPDSGSYVEGDRLATDFDSDGWPQNGRDRALRIFRKAFAIHIAGDQHLGSTVQYGIDQFRDAGFAIVSPATGNLWPRHWFPPYNGTNRKPEWPGNYGDFEDGFGNKMTVFAVANPHKINIKPVLQNELSTGFSTIIFNRQTRDIELSNWPYYADPEKDKPFPFWPVRINQLDNYNRTPVGWLPEIRVEGMVNPVIKIIRETTGEIIYSLRIKGNTFQPRVFETGYYTIEIGEPDQNKWQKIEKVYPTTFIERQPLDISF
;
A
#
# COMPACT_ATOMS: atom_id res chain seq x y z
N MET A 1 38.26 -50.54 -62.58
CA MET A 1 37.46 -50.23 -61.38
C MET A 1 38.27 -49.28 -60.48
N LYS A 2 38.09 -48.01 -60.63
CA LYS A 2 38.72 -46.96 -59.80
C LYS A 2 37.65 -46.30 -58.97
N ARG A 3 37.78 -46.40 -57.63
CA ARG A 3 36.94 -45.67 -56.67
C ARG A 3 37.39 -44.21 -56.64
N LEU A 4 36.48 -43.27 -56.92
CA LEU A 4 36.64 -41.86 -56.62
C LEU A 4 36.14 -41.58 -55.21
N THR A 5 37.03 -41.09 -54.39
CA THR A 5 36.70 -40.59 -53.07
C THR A 5 36.45 -39.10 -53.18
N VAL A 6 35.23 -38.65 -52.87
CA VAL A 6 34.88 -37.24 -52.83
C VAL A 6 35.08 -36.77 -51.37
N ILE A 7 36.06 -35.86 -51.22
CA ILE A 7 36.32 -35.14 -49.93
C ILE A 7 35.44 -33.91 -49.96
N ALA A 8 34.40 -33.91 -49.10
CA ALA A 8 33.60 -32.73 -48.80
C ALA A 8 34.33 -31.86 -47.76
N VAL A 9 34.84 -30.73 -48.20
CA VAL A 9 35.38 -29.69 -47.32
C VAL A 9 34.21 -28.92 -46.75
N ILE A 10 33.87 -29.17 -45.48
CA ILE A 10 32.91 -28.36 -44.71
C ILE A 10 33.67 -27.10 -44.26
N ALA A 11 33.48 -25.98 -44.97
CA ALA A 11 33.91 -24.67 -44.51
C ALA A 11 32.98 -24.23 -43.37
N PHE A 12 33.44 -24.34 -42.12
CA PHE A 12 32.81 -23.75 -40.94
C PHE A 12 33.08 -22.26 -41.00
N SER A 13 32.18 -21.47 -41.57
CA SER A 13 32.18 -20.01 -41.45
C SER A 13 31.82 -19.63 -40.00
N LEU A 14 32.81 -19.40 -39.18
CA LEU A 14 32.71 -18.67 -37.92
C LEU A 14 32.30 -17.23 -38.24
N LEU A 15 31.02 -16.99 -38.38
CA LEU A 15 30.47 -15.65 -38.28
C LEU A 15 30.58 -15.24 -36.81
N THR A 16 31.73 -14.70 -36.43
CA THR A 16 31.83 -13.85 -35.23
C THR A 16 30.93 -12.64 -35.49
N SER A 17 29.69 -12.73 -34.96
CA SER A 17 28.82 -11.58 -34.85
C SER A 17 29.52 -10.58 -33.94
N CYS A 18 30.30 -9.65 -34.51
CA CYS A 18 30.64 -8.42 -33.84
C CYS A 18 29.33 -7.69 -33.58
N LYS A 19 28.73 -7.92 -32.39
CA LYS A 19 27.66 -7.03 -31.91
C LYS A 19 28.23 -5.63 -31.94
N LYS A 20 27.78 -4.81 -32.88
CA LYS A 20 28.07 -3.38 -32.92
C LYS A 20 27.74 -2.88 -31.51
N ILE A 21 28.75 -2.40 -30.76
CA ILE A 21 28.54 -1.81 -29.45
C ILE A 21 27.74 -0.53 -29.70
N GLU A 22 26.44 -0.59 -29.50
CA GLU A 22 25.59 0.59 -29.58
C GLU A 22 25.98 1.52 -28.44
N PHE A 23 26.46 2.71 -28.77
CA PHE A 23 26.62 3.78 -27.81
C PHE A 23 25.24 4.28 -27.40
N THR A 24 24.79 3.90 -26.20
CA THR A 24 23.53 4.36 -25.67
C THR A 24 23.63 5.81 -25.24
N ASN A 25 22.81 6.66 -25.82
CA ASN A 25 22.84 8.09 -25.54
C ASN A 25 21.53 8.49 -24.80
N PHE A 26 21.69 9.35 -23.82
CA PHE A 26 20.64 10.11 -23.19
C PHE A 26 20.96 11.59 -23.32
N LYS A 27 19.96 12.41 -23.53
CA LYS A 27 20.01 13.86 -23.43
C LYS A 27 18.72 14.34 -22.80
N SER A 28 18.83 15.16 -21.77
CA SER A 28 17.67 15.80 -21.15
C SER A 28 16.96 16.72 -22.15
N ASP A 29 15.65 16.85 -22.00
CA ASP A 29 14.78 17.70 -22.81
C ASP A 29 14.15 18.84 -21.99
N TRP A 30 14.74 19.16 -20.83
CA TRP A 30 14.24 20.20 -19.93
C TRP A 30 14.18 21.56 -20.60
N ASP A 31 15.10 21.85 -21.52
CA ASP A 31 15.10 23.06 -22.35
C ASP A 31 13.86 23.19 -23.27
N LYS A 32 13.08 22.13 -23.38
CA LYS A 32 11.90 22.01 -24.22
C LYS A 32 10.63 21.65 -23.43
N SER A 33 10.81 21.37 -22.15
CA SER A 33 9.70 20.97 -21.26
C SER A 33 8.96 22.20 -20.76
N PRO A 34 7.64 22.11 -20.57
CA PRO A 34 6.91 23.16 -19.88
C PRO A 34 7.35 23.21 -18.40
N ASP A 35 7.14 24.36 -17.78
CA ASP A 35 7.40 24.54 -16.36
C ASP A 35 6.50 23.62 -15.52
N GLY A 36 7.08 22.98 -14.51
CA GLY A 36 6.36 22.04 -13.67
C GLY A 36 7.25 21.18 -12.80
N THR A 37 6.65 20.44 -11.89
CA THR A 37 7.35 19.63 -10.89
C THR A 37 7.91 18.32 -11.45
N TRP A 38 7.26 17.74 -12.45
CA TRP A 38 7.70 16.45 -12.99
C TRP A 38 8.92 16.59 -13.90
N VAL A 39 10.01 15.92 -13.52
CA VAL A 39 11.33 16.03 -14.18
C VAL A 39 11.45 15.20 -15.47
N GLY A 40 10.37 14.55 -15.92
CA GLY A 40 10.31 13.79 -17.16
C GLY A 40 10.42 12.26 -16.96
N PRO A 41 10.10 11.48 -18.01
CA PRO A 41 9.89 10.04 -17.91
C PRO A 41 11.15 9.21 -17.69
N ASP A 42 12.31 9.78 -18.01
CA ASP A 42 13.59 9.07 -17.84
C ASP A 42 14.18 9.23 -16.43
N CYS A 43 13.63 10.14 -15.60
CA CYS A 43 14.24 10.58 -14.36
C CYS A 43 13.31 10.45 -13.14
N TRP A 44 13.93 10.26 -11.98
CA TRP A 44 13.27 10.28 -10.68
C TRP A 44 13.92 11.30 -9.76
N ALA A 45 13.12 12.22 -9.22
CA ALA A 45 13.57 13.29 -8.34
C ALA A 45 13.37 12.92 -6.85
N ASN A 46 14.37 13.13 -6.04
CA ASN A 46 14.32 13.01 -4.58
C ASN A 46 14.48 14.39 -3.94
N ARG A 47 13.46 14.90 -3.29
CA ARG A 47 12.04 14.45 -3.31
C ARG A 47 11.34 15.15 -4.47
N LEU A 48 10.13 14.74 -4.80
CA LEU A 48 9.36 15.36 -5.90
C LEU A 48 9.20 16.88 -5.74
N GLN A 49 8.87 17.36 -4.54
CA GLN A 49 8.69 18.75 -4.20
C GLN A 49 9.99 19.58 -4.13
N ASP A 50 11.13 18.92 -4.07
CA ASP A 50 12.44 19.60 -4.01
C ASP A 50 12.95 20.05 -5.39
N TRP A 51 12.23 19.71 -6.48
CA TRP A 51 12.66 19.96 -7.83
C TRP A 51 11.54 20.52 -8.71
N HIS A 52 11.89 21.37 -9.64
CA HIS A 52 11.03 21.79 -10.71
C HIS A 52 11.78 22.08 -12.01
N ILE A 53 11.07 22.04 -13.12
CA ILE A 53 11.51 22.61 -14.39
C ILE A 53 10.95 24.03 -14.45
N ALA A 54 11.83 25.03 -14.59
CA ALA A 54 11.44 26.42 -14.78
C ALA A 54 12.44 27.09 -15.72
N ASP A 55 11.96 27.99 -16.56
CA ASP A 55 12.79 28.75 -17.47
C ASP A 55 13.77 27.86 -18.29
N ARG A 56 13.34 26.65 -18.67
CA ARG A 56 14.12 25.67 -19.45
C ARG A 56 15.28 25.01 -18.69
N HIS A 57 15.30 25.14 -17.37
CA HIS A 57 16.26 24.50 -16.46
C HIS A 57 15.55 23.56 -15.50
N LEU A 58 16.25 22.52 -15.09
CA LEU A 58 15.89 21.73 -13.91
C LEU A 58 16.50 22.39 -12.69
N GLU A 59 15.71 22.97 -11.81
CA GLU A 59 16.16 23.68 -10.61
C GLU A 59 15.84 22.88 -9.34
N CYS A 60 16.81 22.81 -8.42
CA CYS A 60 16.60 22.36 -7.06
C CYS A 60 16.02 23.50 -6.23
N LEU A 61 14.85 23.28 -5.62
CA LEU A 61 14.19 24.26 -4.73
C LEU A 61 14.69 24.15 -3.28
N SER A 62 15.25 23.00 -2.92
CA SER A 62 15.67 22.70 -1.57
C SER A 62 17.08 23.19 -1.27
N THR A 63 17.26 23.80 -0.11
CA THR A 63 18.57 24.18 0.44
C THR A 63 19.16 23.12 1.37
N LYS A 64 18.67 21.89 1.28
CA LYS A 64 19.18 20.75 2.06
C LYS A 64 20.28 20.01 1.27
N PRO A 65 21.15 19.27 1.97
CA PRO A 65 22.23 18.53 1.32
C PRO A 65 21.68 17.38 0.46
N MET A 66 22.47 16.97 -0.56
CA MET A 66 22.32 15.75 -1.35
C MET A 66 20.91 15.56 -1.97
N ARG A 67 20.35 16.59 -2.58
CA ARG A 67 19.17 16.45 -3.42
C ARG A 67 19.56 15.85 -4.76
N THR A 68 18.85 14.80 -5.20
CA THR A 68 19.27 14.02 -6.38
C THR A 68 18.17 13.88 -7.41
N VAL A 69 18.56 13.82 -8.69
CA VAL A 69 17.70 13.39 -9.80
C VAL A 69 18.37 12.22 -10.50
N HIS A 70 17.82 11.03 -10.30
CA HIS A 70 18.33 9.78 -10.85
C HIS A 70 17.84 9.54 -12.27
N LEU A 71 18.73 9.08 -13.13
CA LEU A 71 18.40 8.65 -14.50
C LEU A 71 17.97 7.17 -14.46
N MET A 72 16.67 6.92 -14.48
CA MET A 72 16.13 5.58 -14.29
C MET A 72 16.28 4.69 -15.52
N THR A 73 16.00 5.23 -16.69
CA THR A 73 16.02 4.44 -17.95
C THR A 73 17.41 4.12 -18.48
N ARG A 74 18.44 4.51 -17.75
CA ARG A 74 19.85 4.21 -18.03
C ARG A 74 20.55 3.78 -16.76
N GLN A 75 21.28 2.67 -16.85
CA GLN A 75 22.10 2.16 -15.76
C GLN A 75 23.53 1.96 -16.23
N ILE A 76 24.46 2.08 -15.30
CA ILE A 76 25.86 1.76 -15.54
C ILE A 76 26.05 0.26 -15.34
N SER A 77 26.31 -0.46 -16.42
CA SER A 77 26.42 -1.93 -16.39
C SER A 77 27.77 -2.41 -15.82
N ASP A 78 27.86 -3.71 -15.58
CA ASP A 78 29.08 -4.40 -15.18
C ASP A 78 30.09 -4.54 -16.35
N ARG A 79 29.62 -4.37 -17.59
CA ARG A 79 30.46 -4.50 -18.80
C ARG A 79 31.65 -3.54 -18.78
N ARG A 80 32.79 -4.01 -19.26
CA ARG A 80 33.91 -3.13 -19.52
C ARG A 80 33.56 -2.18 -20.66
N GLY A 81 33.62 -0.89 -20.42
CA GLY A 81 33.25 0.13 -21.40
C GLY A 81 33.56 1.53 -20.91
N ILE A 82 33.23 2.51 -21.70
CA ILE A 82 33.38 3.93 -21.40
C ILE A 82 32.04 4.51 -20.95
N LEU A 83 32.10 5.48 -20.04
CA LEU A 83 30.97 6.33 -19.64
C LEU A 83 31.39 7.78 -19.84
N ASN A 84 30.56 8.52 -20.58
CA ASN A 84 30.73 9.96 -20.74
C ASN A 84 29.46 10.63 -20.24
N SER A 85 29.60 11.72 -19.51
CA SER A 85 28.51 12.58 -19.12
C SER A 85 28.90 14.05 -19.15
N SER A 86 27.97 14.91 -19.49
CA SER A 86 28.13 16.35 -19.34
C SER A 86 26.85 17.03 -18.95
N VAL A 87 26.97 18.12 -18.20
CA VAL A 87 25.81 18.91 -17.73
C VAL A 87 26.25 20.36 -17.56
N TYR A 88 25.37 21.30 -17.87
CA TYR A 88 25.51 22.69 -17.48
C TYR A 88 24.89 22.89 -16.11
N ILE A 89 25.62 23.56 -15.23
CA ILE A 89 25.26 23.80 -13.83
C ILE A 89 25.26 25.31 -13.62
N SER A 90 24.18 25.84 -13.04
CA SER A 90 24.08 27.24 -12.64
C SER A 90 23.85 27.32 -11.13
N VAL A 91 24.41 28.31 -10.47
CA VAL A 91 24.10 28.61 -9.06
C VAL A 91 22.75 29.33 -9.01
N ALA A 92 21.82 28.75 -8.27
CA ALA A 92 20.49 29.32 -8.01
C ALA A 92 20.42 29.74 -6.53
N GLY A 93 20.17 31.00 -6.28
CA GLY A 93 20.21 31.58 -4.95
C GLY A 93 21.58 32.22 -4.64
N GLU A 94 21.86 32.40 -3.34
CA GLU A 94 23.10 33.03 -2.88
C GLU A 94 24.28 32.06 -3.00
N ASN A 95 25.42 32.56 -3.44
CA ASN A 95 26.63 31.73 -3.50
C ASN A 95 27.23 31.57 -2.10
N ASP A 96 27.56 30.35 -1.73
CA ASP A 96 28.17 30.02 -0.44
C ASP A 96 29.70 30.22 -0.46
N ASP A 97 30.18 31.13 0.38
CA ASP A 97 31.61 31.40 0.54
C ASP A 97 32.35 30.36 1.37
N SER A 98 31.66 29.39 1.98
CA SER A 98 32.30 28.34 2.79
C SER A 98 33.04 27.28 1.96
N GLY A 99 32.58 27.06 0.72
CA GLY A 99 33.04 25.96 -0.11
C GLY A 99 32.45 24.60 0.27
N ASP A 100 31.38 24.61 1.06
CA ASP A 100 30.67 23.41 1.48
C ASP A 100 29.58 23.00 0.47
N ALA A 101 28.98 24.00 -0.20
CA ALA A 101 28.02 23.73 -1.26
C ALA A 101 28.69 23.21 -2.54
N ALA A 102 28.02 22.30 -3.24
CA ALA A 102 28.54 21.70 -4.47
C ALA A 102 27.46 21.15 -5.36
N ALA A 103 27.73 21.07 -6.67
CA ALA A 103 26.85 20.37 -7.59
C ALA A 103 27.65 19.43 -8.49
N GLY A 104 26.98 18.39 -9.01
CA GLY A 104 27.68 17.45 -9.90
C GLY A 104 26.91 16.20 -10.22
N ILE A 105 27.65 15.11 -10.38
CA ILE A 105 27.13 13.81 -10.85
C ILE A 105 27.50 12.74 -9.85
N LEU A 106 26.48 11.96 -9.41
CA LEU A 106 26.66 10.73 -8.64
C LEU A 106 26.72 9.55 -9.61
N VAL A 107 27.71 8.67 -9.45
CA VAL A 107 27.93 7.50 -10.32
C VAL A 107 28.01 6.24 -9.48
N GLY A 108 27.38 5.17 -9.92
CA GLY A 108 27.54 3.85 -9.33
C GLY A 108 26.80 3.65 -8.03
N ALA A 109 25.71 4.37 -7.82
CA ALA A 109 24.83 4.15 -6.68
C ALA A 109 24.02 2.87 -6.84
N GLY A 110 23.91 2.08 -5.76
CA GLY A 110 23.02 0.92 -5.68
C GLY A 110 23.41 -0.26 -6.58
N LYS A 111 24.66 -0.59 -6.65
CA LYS A 111 25.20 -1.64 -7.53
C LYS A 111 24.49 -2.99 -7.40
N ASP A 112 24.21 -3.45 -6.21
CA ASP A 112 23.74 -4.81 -5.92
C ASP A 112 22.27 -4.84 -5.49
N ILE A 113 21.55 -3.72 -5.64
CA ILE A 113 20.13 -3.63 -5.31
C ILE A 113 19.30 -3.24 -6.54
N ASP A 114 17.98 -3.34 -6.41
CA ASP A 114 17.09 -2.88 -7.47
C ASP A 114 17.32 -1.40 -7.80
N TYR A 115 17.26 -1.05 -9.08
CA TYR A 115 17.48 0.32 -9.56
C TYR A 115 16.52 1.35 -8.94
N ARG A 116 15.31 0.91 -8.51
CA ARG A 116 14.33 1.74 -7.83
C ARG A 116 14.75 2.02 -6.39
N SER A 117 15.27 1.03 -5.67
CA SER A 117 15.87 1.23 -4.35
C SER A 117 17.06 2.17 -4.43
N ALA A 118 17.91 1.95 -5.45
CA ALA A 118 19.09 2.79 -5.70
C ALA A 118 18.72 4.25 -5.96
N SER A 119 17.56 4.51 -6.56
CA SER A 119 17.06 5.86 -6.83
C SER A 119 16.60 6.62 -5.58
N LEU A 120 16.42 5.97 -4.44
CA LEU A 120 16.13 6.61 -3.16
C LEU A 120 17.38 7.05 -2.41
N VAL A 121 18.55 6.80 -2.97
CA VAL A 121 19.83 7.21 -2.39
C VAL A 121 19.98 8.72 -2.44
N PHE A 122 19.87 9.34 -1.29
CA PHE A 122 20.15 10.75 -1.08
C PHE A 122 20.43 10.96 0.42
N HIS A 123 21.16 12.02 0.75
CA HIS A 123 21.60 12.34 2.11
C HIS A 123 22.57 11.37 2.77
N SER A 124 22.73 10.17 2.27
CA SER A 124 23.43 9.10 2.98
C SER A 124 24.76 8.80 2.36
N TRP A 125 25.71 8.53 3.20
CA TRP A 125 26.93 7.81 2.86
C TRP A 125 26.80 6.36 3.33
N GLY A 126 27.58 5.45 2.75
CA GLY A 126 27.53 4.04 3.11
C GLY A 126 27.77 3.13 1.91
N LYS A 127 27.87 1.84 2.15
CA LYS A 127 28.15 0.86 1.12
C LYS A 127 27.11 0.88 0.01
N GLY A 128 27.54 1.03 -1.26
CA GLY A 128 26.67 1.17 -2.42
C GLY A 128 26.21 2.60 -2.70
N ALA A 129 26.61 3.60 -1.93
CA ALA A 129 26.20 5.00 -2.16
C ALA A 129 26.84 5.64 -3.40
N GLY A 130 27.85 5.00 -4.02
CA GLY A 130 28.46 5.47 -5.25
C GLY A 130 29.58 6.46 -5.07
N ILE A 131 29.91 7.20 -6.14
CA ILE A 131 30.96 8.20 -6.19
C ILE A 131 30.36 9.55 -6.59
N PHE A 132 30.46 10.55 -5.71
CA PHE A 132 30.02 11.91 -6.00
C PHE A 132 31.19 12.70 -6.65
N ILE A 133 30.97 13.15 -7.87
CA ILE A 133 31.90 13.92 -8.68
C ILE A 133 31.29 15.31 -8.84
N GLY A 134 31.88 16.30 -8.20
CA GLY A 134 31.28 17.62 -8.12
C GLY A 134 32.28 18.77 -8.27
N LEU A 135 31.69 19.97 -8.43
CA LEU A 135 32.34 21.26 -8.39
C LEU A 135 31.78 21.98 -7.14
N ASP A 136 32.70 22.38 -6.23
CA ASP A 136 32.32 23.15 -5.05
C ASP A 136 32.04 24.63 -5.38
N SER A 137 31.46 25.37 -4.44
CA SER A 137 31.14 26.80 -4.60
C SER A 137 32.36 27.68 -4.79
N LYS A 138 33.58 27.17 -4.52
CA LYS A 138 34.88 27.86 -4.74
C LYS A 138 35.58 27.44 -6.03
N GLY A 139 34.91 26.69 -6.89
CA GLY A 139 35.47 26.32 -8.18
C GLY A 139 36.49 25.16 -8.11
N ASN A 140 36.43 24.32 -7.07
CA ASN A 140 37.33 23.16 -6.99
C ASN A 140 36.54 21.88 -7.35
N LEU A 141 37.13 21.09 -8.22
CA LEU A 141 36.64 19.77 -8.56
C LEU A 141 37.06 18.73 -7.51
N PHE A 142 36.15 17.85 -7.16
CA PHE A 142 36.44 16.72 -6.30
C PHE A 142 35.85 15.41 -6.86
N ILE A 143 36.40 14.29 -6.41
CA ILE A 143 35.90 12.94 -6.63
C ILE A 143 35.80 12.29 -5.25
N ARG A 144 34.62 12.33 -4.64
CA ARG A 144 34.35 11.81 -3.30
C ARG A 144 33.85 10.37 -3.35
N ASP A 145 34.44 9.53 -2.52
CA ASP A 145 33.89 8.21 -2.23
C ASP A 145 32.69 8.34 -1.31
N PHE A 146 31.51 8.20 -1.82
CA PHE A 146 30.29 8.36 -1.04
C PHE A 146 29.94 7.11 -0.20
N GLU A 147 30.72 6.03 -0.28
CA GLU A 147 30.62 4.88 0.63
C GLU A 147 31.35 5.10 1.97
N ARG A 148 32.21 6.09 2.05
CA ARG A 148 33.00 6.41 3.24
C ARG A 148 32.85 7.87 3.61
N GLU A 149 32.53 8.10 4.87
CA GLU A 149 32.47 9.47 5.40
C GLU A 149 33.80 10.19 5.17
N ASP A 150 33.67 11.41 4.63
CA ASP A 150 34.80 12.34 4.41
C ASP A 150 36.01 11.81 3.58
N TYR A 151 35.82 10.72 2.82
CA TYR A 151 36.89 10.22 1.97
C TYR A 151 36.78 10.72 0.52
N PHE A 152 37.90 11.20 0.00
CA PHE A 152 38.02 11.65 -1.40
C PHE A 152 39.07 10.82 -2.15
N PHE A 153 38.71 10.28 -3.31
CA PHE A 153 39.71 9.75 -4.26
C PHE A 153 40.61 10.86 -4.79
N LYS A 154 40.08 12.05 -4.91
CA LYS A 154 40.81 13.25 -5.29
C LYS A 154 40.08 14.51 -4.86
N TYR A 155 40.77 15.38 -4.12
CA TYR A 155 40.32 16.72 -3.82
C TYR A 155 41.51 17.58 -3.44
N GLU A 156 41.71 18.71 -4.17
CA GLU A 156 42.75 19.67 -3.86
C GLU A 156 42.12 21.07 -3.91
N LYS A 157 42.09 21.76 -2.80
CA LYS A 157 41.68 23.17 -2.75
C LYS A 157 42.77 24.03 -3.40
N LYS A 158 42.54 24.46 -4.63
CA LYS A 158 43.46 25.27 -5.40
C LYS A 158 42.89 26.64 -5.71
N ASN A 159 41.56 26.67 -5.87
CA ASN A 159 40.84 27.81 -6.38
C ASN A 159 40.07 28.51 -5.25
N ASN A 160 39.92 29.78 -5.41
CA ASN A 160 38.94 30.59 -4.67
C ASN A 160 38.22 31.49 -5.67
N ILE A 161 37.66 30.82 -6.71
CA ILE A 161 36.98 31.47 -7.83
C ILE A 161 35.50 31.38 -7.56
N GLN A 162 34.86 32.51 -7.48
CA GLN A 162 33.40 32.53 -7.56
C GLN A 162 32.96 32.29 -8.99
N TRP A 163 32.08 31.31 -9.18
CA TRP A 163 31.46 30.98 -10.45
C TRP A 163 29.94 30.99 -10.31
N THR A 164 29.27 31.36 -11.36
CA THR A 164 27.80 31.32 -11.45
C THR A 164 27.33 30.19 -12.35
N ASP A 165 28.11 29.92 -13.40
CA ASP A 165 27.79 28.92 -14.39
C ASP A 165 29.04 28.09 -14.72
N ALA A 166 28.82 26.78 -14.89
CA ALA A 166 29.90 25.87 -15.27
C ALA A 166 29.34 24.75 -16.16
N ARG A 167 30.18 24.29 -17.08
CA ARG A 167 29.93 23.01 -17.78
C ARG A 167 30.82 21.93 -17.18
N LEU A 168 30.19 20.96 -16.51
CA LEU A 168 30.89 19.78 -16.01
C LEU A 168 30.94 18.70 -17.09
N VAL A 169 32.17 18.21 -17.37
CA VAL A 169 32.40 17.15 -18.35
C VAL A 169 33.11 15.98 -17.65
N LEU A 170 32.50 14.82 -17.71
CA LEU A 170 32.97 13.59 -17.09
C LEU A 170 33.28 12.53 -18.14
N ASN A 171 34.48 11.94 -18.03
CA ASN A 171 34.87 10.78 -18.82
C ASN A 171 35.42 9.70 -17.88
N ILE A 172 34.82 8.52 -17.94
CA ILE A 172 35.24 7.34 -17.19
C ILE A 172 35.71 6.28 -18.16
N LEU A 173 37.00 5.98 -18.09
CA LEU A 173 37.71 5.17 -19.06
C LEU A 173 38.30 3.92 -18.41
N PRO A 174 38.20 2.73 -19.01
CA PRO A 174 38.80 1.51 -18.48
C PRO A 174 40.32 1.52 -18.65
N LYS A 175 41.04 1.11 -17.60
CA LYS A 175 42.49 1.03 -17.59
C LYS A 175 42.97 -0.18 -16.78
N LYS A 176 43.49 -1.23 -17.46
CA LYS A 176 44.12 -2.41 -16.80
C LYS A 176 43.32 -2.96 -15.60
N GLY A 177 42.04 -3.32 -15.82
CA GLY A 177 41.18 -3.89 -14.77
C GLY A 177 40.54 -2.88 -13.80
N THR A 178 40.91 -1.61 -13.87
CA THR A 178 40.37 -0.49 -13.12
C THR A 178 39.82 0.57 -14.06
N TYR A 179 39.35 1.67 -13.49
CA TYR A 179 38.90 2.85 -14.24
C TYR A 179 39.69 4.09 -13.88
N THR A 180 39.76 5.00 -14.83
CA THR A 180 40.26 6.37 -14.64
C THR A 180 39.08 7.33 -14.85
N ILE A 181 38.77 8.16 -13.85
CA ILE A 181 37.80 9.23 -13.90
C ILE A 181 38.53 10.52 -14.25
N LYS A 182 38.14 11.17 -15.35
CA LYS A 182 38.65 12.48 -15.79
C LYS A 182 37.50 13.46 -15.74
N VAL A 183 37.70 14.60 -15.10
CA VAL A 183 36.69 15.64 -14.94
C VAL A 183 37.24 16.99 -15.35
N LEU A 184 36.41 17.74 -16.06
CA LEU A 184 36.67 19.14 -16.44
C LEU A 184 35.49 19.99 -16.01
N ALA A 185 35.75 21.14 -15.38
CA ALA A 185 34.80 22.22 -15.23
C ALA A 185 35.24 23.37 -16.14
N LEU A 186 34.36 23.81 -16.99
CA LEU A 186 34.56 24.84 -18.00
C LEU A 186 33.59 25.98 -17.80
N ASP A 187 34.04 27.19 -18.02
CA ASP A 187 33.13 28.32 -18.24
C ASP A 187 32.31 28.05 -19.49
N PRO A 188 30.96 28.07 -19.45
CA PRO A 188 30.14 27.63 -20.56
C PRO A 188 30.14 28.58 -21.77
N VAL A 189 30.58 29.84 -21.60
CA VAL A 189 30.60 30.87 -22.65
C VAL A 189 31.98 30.93 -23.30
N THR A 190 33.02 31.02 -22.48
CA THR A 190 34.37 31.19 -22.95
C THR A 190 35.14 29.89 -23.20
N ASN A 191 34.64 28.77 -22.70
CA ASN A 191 35.26 27.44 -22.63
C ASN A 191 36.62 27.45 -21.89
N VAL A 192 36.90 28.45 -21.10
CA VAL A 192 38.05 28.47 -20.20
C VAL A 192 37.88 27.44 -19.11
N ILE A 193 38.98 26.72 -18.81
CA ILE A 193 38.99 25.70 -17.76
C ILE A 193 38.96 26.41 -16.40
N ILE A 194 37.89 26.16 -15.60
CA ILE A 194 37.77 26.57 -14.20
C ILE A 194 38.67 25.65 -13.37
N ASP A 195 38.49 24.31 -13.53
CA ASP A 195 39.33 23.32 -12.88
C ASP A 195 39.35 22.00 -13.68
N ARG A 196 40.35 21.16 -13.39
CA ARG A 196 40.46 19.81 -13.94
C ARG A 196 41.04 18.85 -12.89
N THR A 197 40.48 17.64 -12.86
CA THR A 197 40.98 16.61 -11.95
C THR A 197 40.96 15.23 -12.57
N VAL A 198 41.81 14.33 -12.08
CA VAL A 198 41.91 12.95 -12.54
C VAL A 198 42.14 12.03 -11.36
N ALA A 199 41.33 11.00 -11.22
CA ALA A 199 41.57 9.88 -10.32
C ALA A 199 41.72 8.59 -11.13
N SER A 200 42.69 7.75 -10.78
CA SER A 200 42.97 6.48 -11.43
C SER A 200 42.95 5.34 -10.41
N GLY A 201 42.80 4.11 -10.88
CA GLY A 201 42.76 2.94 -10.01
C GLY A 201 41.42 2.70 -9.36
N ILE A 202 40.33 3.31 -9.84
CA ILE A 202 38.97 3.09 -9.32
C ILE A 202 38.56 1.67 -9.66
N PRO A 203 38.15 0.84 -8.68
CA PRO A 203 37.66 -0.51 -8.93
C PRO A 203 36.47 -0.52 -9.90
N SER A 204 36.40 -1.51 -10.78
CA SER A 204 35.29 -1.63 -11.74
C SER A 204 33.93 -1.77 -11.06
N THR A 205 33.90 -2.38 -9.90
CA THR A 205 32.70 -2.56 -9.08
C THR A 205 32.11 -1.26 -8.56
N ARG A 206 32.93 -0.18 -8.50
CA ARG A 206 32.48 1.15 -8.05
C ARG A 206 31.84 1.96 -9.20
N ILE A 207 31.93 1.48 -10.43
CA ILE A 207 31.35 2.12 -11.64
C ILE A 207 30.28 1.20 -12.20
N GLN A 208 29.26 0.90 -11.36
CA GLN A 208 28.10 0.07 -11.69
C GLN A 208 26.89 0.56 -10.88
N GLY A 209 25.69 0.61 -11.48
CA GLY A 209 24.46 1.03 -10.83
C GLY A 209 23.91 2.33 -11.40
N ASN A 210 23.28 3.12 -10.55
CA ASN A 210 22.61 4.36 -10.93
C ASN A 210 23.60 5.49 -11.28
N ILE A 211 23.09 6.45 -12.09
CA ILE A 211 23.72 7.74 -12.32
C ILE A 211 22.68 8.84 -12.00
N ALA A 212 23.10 9.89 -11.29
CA ALA A 212 22.21 10.98 -10.88
C ALA A 212 22.91 12.34 -10.96
N LEU A 213 22.11 13.40 -11.06
CA LEU A 213 22.55 14.76 -10.74
C LEU A 213 22.41 15.00 -9.25
N VAL A 214 23.27 15.85 -8.70
CA VAL A 214 23.29 16.20 -7.28
C VAL A 214 23.34 17.70 -7.11
N SER A 215 22.38 18.24 -6.33
CA SER A 215 22.42 19.56 -5.73
C SER A 215 22.69 19.39 -4.24
N HIS A 216 23.87 19.79 -3.79
CA HIS A 216 24.31 19.72 -2.42
C HIS A 216 24.49 21.14 -1.88
N ALA A 217 23.54 21.59 -1.08
CA ALA A 217 23.60 22.94 -0.52
C ALA A 217 24.70 23.10 0.54
N GLY A 218 25.32 21.98 0.99
CA GLY A 218 26.23 21.98 2.10
C GLY A 218 25.51 21.81 3.44
N TYR A 219 26.28 21.59 4.49
CA TYR A 219 25.76 21.47 5.86
C TYR A 219 25.75 22.83 6.59
N LYS A 220 26.52 23.80 6.09
CA LYS A 220 26.70 25.13 6.68
C LYS A 220 26.00 26.22 5.90
N SER A 221 25.89 26.09 4.58
CA SER A 221 25.14 26.99 3.73
C SER A 221 23.64 26.82 3.93
N ARG A 222 22.90 27.92 3.85
CA ARG A 222 21.43 27.87 3.98
C ARG A 222 20.66 28.33 2.75
N ASN A 223 21.36 28.89 1.74
CA ASN A 223 20.69 29.50 0.60
C ASN A 223 21.20 29.05 -0.78
N THR A 224 22.28 28.28 -0.82
CA THR A 224 22.83 27.81 -2.11
C THR A 224 22.02 26.65 -2.68
N ARG A 225 21.62 26.79 -3.92
CA ARG A 225 20.92 25.78 -4.71
C ARG A 225 21.53 25.73 -6.09
N PHE A 226 21.24 24.70 -6.84
CA PHE A 226 21.77 24.55 -8.19
C PHE A 226 20.68 24.22 -9.19
N ALA A 227 20.84 24.75 -10.42
CA ALA A 227 20.05 24.43 -11.57
C ALA A 227 20.88 23.70 -12.63
N PHE A 228 20.23 22.88 -13.45
CA PHE A 228 20.88 22.03 -14.43
C PHE A 228 20.19 22.11 -15.77
N THR A 229 20.99 22.03 -16.86
CA THR A 229 20.44 21.90 -18.21
C THR A 229 21.40 21.13 -19.12
N GLY A 230 20.88 20.63 -20.23
CA GLY A 230 21.68 19.94 -21.23
C GLY A 230 22.41 18.70 -20.72
N TRP A 231 21.87 17.97 -19.73
CA TRP A 231 22.45 16.75 -19.22
C TRP A 231 22.51 15.68 -20.31
N SER A 232 23.68 15.11 -20.52
CA SER A 232 23.89 14.02 -21.47
C SER A 232 24.64 12.88 -20.81
N VAL A 233 24.27 11.64 -21.15
CA VAL A 233 24.94 10.42 -20.70
C VAL A 233 25.09 9.49 -21.90
N SER A 234 26.32 8.98 -22.13
CA SER A 234 26.58 8.10 -23.24
C SER A 234 27.75 7.15 -22.96
N GLY A 235 27.89 6.14 -23.77
CA GLY A 235 29.02 5.24 -23.73
C GLY A 235 28.65 3.76 -23.74
N SER A 236 29.63 2.92 -24.02
CA SER A 236 29.45 1.47 -24.12
C SER A 236 29.20 0.77 -22.79
N LYS A 237 29.38 1.47 -21.66
CA LYS A 237 29.09 0.98 -20.31
C LYS A 237 27.65 1.27 -19.89
N VAL A 238 26.94 2.10 -20.64
CA VAL A 238 25.55 2.49 -20.33
C VAL A 238 24.59 1.51 -20.97
N GLU A 239 23.66 0.98 -20.16
CA GLU A 239 22.54 0.16 -20.60
C GLU A 239 21.26 0.99 -20.65
N ARG A 240 20.41 0.67 -21.62
CA ARG A 240 19.10 1.30 -21.78
C ARG A 240 17.99 0.29 -21.51
N ASN A 241 17.06 0.68 -20.66
CA ASN A 241 15.80 -0.03 -20.49
C ASN A 241 14.64 0.97 -20.44
N THR A 242 13.86 1.03 -21.50
CA THR A 242 12.73 1.97 -21.61
C THR A 242 11.54 1.59 -20.73
N SER A 243 11.46 0.35 -20.26
CA SER A 243 10.42 -0.08 -19.32
C SER A 243 10.61 0.49 -17.90
N TRP A 244 11.82 1.00 -17.61
CA TRP A 244 12.15 1.63 -16.33
C TRP A 244 11.76 3.12 -16.27
N ASN A 245 10.86 3.55 -17.16
CA ASN A 245 10.37 4.93 -17.12
C ASN A 245 9.54 5.19 -15.84
N THR A 246 9.55 6.44 -15.40
CA THR A 246 8.85 6.91 -14.19
C THR A 246 7.63 7.76 -14.53
N GLY A 247 6.90 7.39 -15.54
CA GLY A 247 5.70 8.09 -15.95
C GLY A 247 5.73 8.46 -17.45
N PRO A 248 4.78 9.26 -17.91
CA PRO A 248 3.75 10.01 -17.17
C PRO A 248 2.66 9.16 -16.50
N LEU A 249 2.41 7.94 -16.98
CA LEU A 249 1.45 6.99 -16.42
C LEU A 249 2.17 6.09 -15.42
N VAL A 250 1.74 6.10 -14.17
CA VAL A 250 2.40 5.39 -13.07
C VAL A 250 1.78 4.01 -12.85
N THR A 251 0.48 3.97 -12.64
CA THR A 251 -0.29 2.73 -12.46
C THR A 251 -1.75 2.94 -12.86
N ALA A 252 -2.54 1.88 -12.82
CA ALA A 252 -4.00 1.94 -12.85
C ALA A 252 -4.56 0.95 -11.84
N GLN A 253 -5.72 1.29 -11.28
CA GLN A 253 -6.51 0.46 -10.39
C GLN A 253 -7.90 0.31 -10.97
N TYR A 254 -8.57 -0.83 -10.77
CA TYR A 254 -9.91 -1.01 -11.26
C TYR A 254 -10.74 -1.91 -10.37
N THR A 255 -12.06 -1.74 -10.45
CA THR A 255 -13.07 -2.70 -9.99
C THR A 255 -14.03 -3.02 -11.13
N LEU A 256 -14.51 -4.25 -11.14
CA LEU A 256 -15.61 -4.70 -11.97
C LEU A 256 -16.72 -5.19 -11.06
N SER A 257 -17.77 -4.41 -10.93
CA SER A 257 -18.90 -4.74 -10.06
C SER A 257 -20.21 -4.30 -10.69
N ARG A 258 -21.24 -5.15 -10.61
CA ARG A 258 -22.58 -4.83 -11.15
C ARG A 258 -22.58 -4.46 -12.64
N ASN A 259 -21.73 -5.11 -13.45
CA ASN A 259 -21.54 -4.82 -14.88
C ASN A 259 -21.07 -3.36 -15.15
N ILE A 260 -20.39 -2.76 -14.17
CA ILE A 260 -19.76 -1.46 -14.32
C ILE A 260 -18.26 -1.63 -14.09
N LEU A 261 -17.47 -1.24 -15.08
CA LEU A 261 -16.03 -1.08 -14.92
C LEU A 261 -15.75 0.34 -14.44
N LYS A 262 -15.06 0.46 -13.32
CA LYS A 262 -14.43 1.72 -12.90
C LYS A 262 -12.92 1.54 -12.87
N LEU A 263 -12.20 2.44 -13.53
CA LEU A 263 -10.75 2.40 -13.61
C LEU A 263 -10.21 3.80 -13.32
N THR A 264 -9.20 3.86 -12.46
CA THR A 264 -8.48 5.11 -12.19
C THR A 264 -7.01 4.92 -12.58
N ALA A 265 -6.54 5.72 -13.51
CA ALA A 265 -5.14 5.82 -13.86
C ALA A 265 -4.45 6.91 -13.03
N GLN A 266 -3.31 6.61 -12.46
CA GLN A 266 -2.46 7.54 -11.74
C GLN A 266 -1.39 8.09 -12.68
N LEU A 267 -1.30 9.42 -12.77
CA LEU A 267 -0.27 10.12 -13.53
C LEU A 267 0.74 10.77 -12.58
N MET A 268 1.95 11.04 -13.10
CA MET A 268 2.89 11.99 -12.50
C MET A 268 2.31 13.41 -12.54
N PRO A 269 2.85 14.36 -11.77
CA PRO A 269 2.34 15.72 -11.74
C PRO A 269 2.72 16.49 -13.03
N VAL A 270 2.09 16.07 -14.12
CA VAL A 270 2.26 16.68 -15.45
C VAL A 270 1.95 18.17 -15.44
N ALA A 271 2.71 18.93 -16.21
CA ALA A 271 2.56 20.37 -16.24
C ALA A 271 1.22 20.83 -16.84
N THR A 272 0.80 22.04 -16.52
CA THR A 272 -0.42 22.64 -17.10
C THR A 272 -0.33 22.86 -18.61
N GLY A 273 0.90 22.96 -19.14
CA GLY A 273 1.16 23.04 -20.58
C GLY A 273 1.17 21.71 -21.31
N ASP A 274 1.12 20.58 -20.60
CA ASP A 274 0.94 19.26 -21.20
C ASP A 274 -0.54 18.98 -21.50
N SER A 275 -0.83 17.90 -22.24
CA SER A 275 -2.22 17.49 -22.52
C SER A 275 -2.99 17.24 -21.22
N ASN A 276 -4.26 17.58 -21.22
CA ASN A 276 -5.15 17.23 -20.12
C ASN A 276 -5.94 15.95 -20.39
N ASP A 277 -5.97 15.47 -21.65
CA ASP A 277 -6.73 14.29 -22.06
C ASP A 277 -5.95 13.02 -21.83
N VAL A 278 -6.63 12.04 -21.21
CA VAL A 278 -6.19 10.67 -21.01
C VAL A 278 -7.20 9.73 -21.64
N ILE A 279 -6.74 8.82 -22.49
CA ILE A 279 -7.62 7.95 -23.27
C ILE A 279 -7.48 6.52 -22.75
N LEU A 280 -8.61 5.88 -22.45
CA LEU A 280 -8.69 4.44 -22.22
C LEU A 280 -9.00 3.74 -23.54
N GLN A 281 -8.15 2.81 -23.94
CA GLN A 281 -8.34 1.94 -25.10
C GLN A 281 -8.53 0.51 -24.68
N LEU A 282 -9.45 -0.19 -25.35
CA LEU A 282 -9.68 -1.61 -25.19
C LEU A 282 -9.21 -2.34 -26.43
N LYS A 283 -8.79 -3.58 -26.28
CA LYS A 283 -8.35 -4.42 -27.37
C LYS A 283 -9.50 -5.29 -27.89
N GLU A 284 -10.07 -4.89 -29.01
CA GLU A 284 -11.15 -5.58 -29.69
C GLU A 284 -10.66 -6.15 -31.03
N ASN A 285 -10.86 -7.44 -31.25
CA ASN A 285 -10.45 -8.11 -32.51
C ASN A 285 -8.98 -7.81 -32.88
N ASN A 286 -8.07 -7.85 -31.90
CA ASN A 286 -6.65 -7.50 -32.02
C ASN A 286 -6.35 -6.04 -32.42
N LYS A 287 -7.30 -5.15 -32.33
CA LYS A 287 -7.13 -3.70 -32.55
C LYS A 287 -7.41 -2.92 -31.28
N TRP A 288 -6.71 -1.83 -31.09
CA TRP A 288 -6.96 -0.88 -30.03
C TRP A 288 -8.05 0.11 -30.43
N VAL A 289 -9.10 0.20 -29.63
CA VAL A 289 -10.27 1.05 -29.85
C VAL A 289 -10.39 2.00 -28.66
N ASP A 290 -10.65 3.28 -28.91
CA ASP A 290 -10.92 4.26 -27.86
C ASP A 290 -12.25 3.93 -27.20
N ALA A 291 -12.24 3.65 -25.91
CA ALA A 291 -13.42 3.30 -25.13
C ALA A 291 -13.95 4.47 -24.32
N ASP A 292 -13.04 5.30 -23.77
CA ASP A 292 -13.43 6.45 -22.94
C ASP A 292 -12.29 7.47 -22.91
N THR A 293 -12.61 8.73 -22.60
CA THR A 293 -11.64 9.82 -22.44
C THR A 293 -11.93 10.56 -21.14
N SER A 294 -10.90 10.73 -20.32
CA SER A 294 -10.97 11.42 -19.05
C SER A 294 -9.97 12.57 -19.00
N GLN A 295 -10.22 13.55 -18.13
CA GLN A 295 -9.31 14.67 -17.89
C GLN A 295 -8.43 14.39 -16.67
N VAL A 296 -7.19 14.91 -16.69
CA VAL A 296 -6.32 14.88 -15.52
C VAL A 296 -6.93 15.73 -14.40
N SER A 297 -7.32 15.07 -13.31
CA SER A 297 -7.83 15.73 -12.10
C SER A 297 -6.68 16.21 -11.23
N ARG A 298 -6.68 17.45 -10.80
CA ARG A 298 -5.68 18.03 -9.89
C ARG A 298 -6.34 18.34 -8.53
N PRO A 299 -5.61 18.22 -7.43
CA PRO A 299 -4.18 17.93 -7.27
C PRO A 299 -3.82 16.43 -7.24
N SER A 300 -4.77 15.49 -7.43
CA SER A 300 -4.54 14.05 -7.38
C SER A 300 -3.74 13.48 -8.57
N TYR A 301 -3.73 14.18 -9.69
CA TYR A 301 -3.17 13.72 -10.98
C TYR A 301 -3.69 12.34 -11.38
N THR A 302 -5.00 12.16 -11.27
CA THR A 302 -5.70 10.95 -11.69
C THR A 302 -6.56 11.19 -12.91
N ALA A 303 -6.79 10.13 -13.70
CA ALA A 303 -7.80 10.08 -14.73
C ALA A 303 -8.75 8.94 -14.44
N GLN A 304 -10.05 9.23 -14.34
CA GLN A 304 -11.09 8.30 -13.92
C GLN A 304 -11.95 7.91 -15.11
N PHE A 305 -12.15 6.61 -15.29
CA PHE A 305 -12.98 6.05 -16.36
C PHE A 305 -14.11 5.24 -15.76
N ARG A 306 -15.28 5.28 -16.43
CA ARG A 306 -16.47 4.56 -16.02
C ARG A 306 -17.22 4.04 -17.23
N ILE A 307 -17.22 2.72 -17.40
CA ILE A 307 -17.91 2.04 -18.50
C ILE A 307 -19.06 1.23 -17.93
N ASN A 308 -20.29 1.58 -18.37
CA ASN A 308 -21.50 0.88 -18.01
C ASN A 308 -21.73 -0.32 -18.94
N ASN A 309 -22.53 -1.27 -18.50
CA ASN A 309 -22.88 -2.48 -19.27
C ASN A 309 -21.65 -3.25 -19.75
N TRP A 310 -20.62 -3.32 -18.87
CA TRP A 310 -19.40 -4.07 -19.15
C TRP A 310 -19.71 -5.55 -19.32
N ASP A 311 -19.16 -6.14 -20.39
CA ASP A 311 -19.18 -7.59 -20.56
C ASP A 311 -18.19 -8.22 -19.56
N ARG A 312 -18.75 -8.80 -18.49
CA ARG A 312 -17.98 -9.37 -17.38
C ARG A 312 -17.47 -10.78 -17.63
N ASP A 313 -17.86 -11.40 -18.75
CA ASP A 313 -17.60 -12.83 -19.00
C ASP A 313 -16.27 -13.07 -19.74
N ILE A 314 -15.58 -12.01 -20.17
CA ILE A 314 -14.33 -12.10 -20.90
C ILE A 314 -13.19 -11.25 -20.28
N ASN A 315 -11.97 -11.79 -20.34
CA ASN A 315 -10.78 -11.00 -20.07
C ASN A 315 -10.54 -10.02 -21.22
N THR A 316 -10.34 -8.74 -20.89
CA THR A 316 -10.13 -7.69 -21.88
C THR A 316 -8.82 -6.96 -21.64
N ASP A 317 -7.90 -7.03 -22.61
CA ASP A 317 -6.69 -6.22 -22.57
C ASP A 317 -7.07 -4.75 -22.74
N TYR A 318 -6.48 -3.90 -21.91
CA TYR A 318 -6.63 -2.46 -22.01
C TYR A 318 -5.28 -1.74 -22.04
N ARG A 319 -5.31 -0.50 -22.47
CA ARG A 319 -4.21 0.42 -22.24
C ARG A 319 -4.73 1.83 -21.99
N VAL A 320 -4.08 2.51 -21.07
CA VAL A 320 -4.25 3.94 -20.86
C VAL A 320 -3.22 4.67 -21.71
N CYS A 321 -3.65 5.66 -22.46
CA CYS A 321 -2.83 6.44 -23.37
C CYS A 321 -2.77 7.89 -22.91
N TYR A 322 -1.55 8.45 -22.89
CA TYR A 322 -1.34 9.86 -22.59
C TYR A 322 -0.31 10.48 -23.53
N LYS A 323 -0.61 11.69 -24.01
CA LYS A 323 0.28 12.42 -24.93
C LYS A 323 0.95 13.58 -24.21
N ILE A 324 2.27 13.57 -24.19
CA ILE A 324 3.04 14.72 -23.75
C ILE A 324 3.18 15.68 -24.91
N SER A 325 2.69 16.91 -24.72
CA SER A 325 2.78 17.98 -25.71
C SER A 325 4.09 18.76 -25.54
N ARG A 326 5.18 18.17 -26.00
CA ARG A 326 6.48 18.84 -26.09
C ARG A 326 6.85 18.94 -27.57
N HIS A 327 8.06 19.32 -27.93
CA HIS A 327 8.48 19.48 -29.34
C HIS A 327 8.24 18.28 -30.26
N SER A 328 8.19 17.08 -29.72
CA SER A 328 7.70 15.90 -30.42
C SER A 328 6.56 15.30 -29.61
N VAL A 329 5.37 15.26 -30.17
CA VAL A 329 4.24 14.58 -29.57
C VAL A 329 4.58 13.10 -29.38
N LYS A 330 4.77 12.67 -28.14
CA LYS A 330 5.03 11.27 -27.81
C LYS A 330 3.87 10.73 -27.00
N THR A 331 3.32 9.62 -27.46
CA THR A 331 2.29 8.88 -26.72
C THR A 331 2.94 7.87 -25.81
N TYR A 332 2.52 7.86 -24.56
CA TYR A 332 2.89 6.87 -23.54
C TYR A 332 1.72 5.95 -23.29
N TYR A 333 2.00 4.71 -22.98
CA TYR A 333 1.02 3.67 -22.77
C TYR A 333 1.29 2.96 -21.45
N LEU A 334 0.20 2.70 -20.70
CA LEU A 334 0.19 1.79 -19.57
C LEU A 334 -0.77 0.65 -19.92
N ASN A 335 -0.25 -0.55 -20.04
CA ASN A 335 -1.03 -1.73 -20.40
C ASN A 335 -1.50 -2.48 -19.14
N GLY A 336 -2.64 -3.14 -19.24
CA GLY A 336 -3.18 -4.02 -18.23
C GLY A 336 -4.23 -4.97 -18.82
N THR A 337 -4.86 -5.74 -17.95
CA THR A 337 -5.94 -6.66 -18.32
C THR A 337 -7.08 -6.55 -17.33
N ILE A 338 -8.28 -6.25 -17.78
CA ILE A 338 -9.48 -6.39 -16.98
C ILE A 338 -9.84 -7.89 -17.00
N LYS A 339 -9.74 -8.54 -15.85
CA LYS A 339 -10.15 -9.94 -15.71
C LYS A 339 -11.67 -10.06 -15.80
N HIS A 340 -12.15 -11.18 -16.32
CA HIS A 340 -13.56 -11.53 -16.23
C HIS A 340 -14.00 -11.68 -14.77
N ASP A 341 -15.27 -11.45 -14.51
CA ASP A 341 -15.85 -11.72 -13.18
C ASP A 341 -15.83 -13.24 -12.93
N PRO A 342 -15.19 -13.75 -11.87
CA PRO A 342 -14.98 -15.18 -11.66
C PRO A 342 -16.25 -15.91 -11.18
N VAL A 343 -17.41 -15.63 -11.78
CA VAL A 343 -18.68 -16.26 -11.45
C VAL A 343 -18.72 -17.76 -11.78
N ASP A 344 -17.84 -18.22 -12.62
CA ASP A 344 -17.64 -19.61 -13.02
C ASP A 344 -16.74 -20.40 -12.07
N LYS A 345 -16.02 -19.74 -11.17
CA LYS A 345 -15.10 -20.40 -10.26
C LYS A 345 -15.79 -20.96 -9.03
N ASP A 346 -15.32 -22.13 -8.57
CA ASP A 346 -15.72 -22.71 -7.28
C ASP A 346 -15.06 -22.01 -6.09
N GLN A 347 -13.92 -21.38 -6.29
CA GLN A 347 -13.19 -20.66 -5.27
C GLN A 347 -12.87 -19.24 -5.71
N ILE A 348 -13.17 -18.28 -4.83
CA ILE A 348 -12.77 -16.88 -4.97
C ILE A 348 -11.65 -16.62 -3.98
N LYS A 349 -10.51 -16.14 -4.48
CA LYS A 349 -9.30 -15.88 -3.71
C LYS A 349 -9.09 -14.39 -3.54
N MET A 350 -9.06 -13.94 -2.30
CA MET A 350 -8.71 -12.57 -1.92
C MET A 350 -7.34 -12.56 -1.24
N LEU A 351 -6.48 -11.62 -1.62
CA LEU A 351 -5.33 -11.21 -0.82
C LEU A 351 -5.70 -9.97 -0.01
N SER A 352 -5.15 -9.85 1.20
CA SER A 352 -5.27 -8.64 2.02
C SER A 352 -3.90 -8.21 2.53
N LEU A 353 -3.60 -6.92 2.37
CA LEU A 353 -2.36 -6.27 2.78
C LEU A 353 -2.70 -4.99 3.54
N SER A 354 -1.85 -4.61 4.50
CA SER A 354 -2.01 -3.41 5.32
C SER A 354 -0.66 -2.87 5.76
N CYS A 355 -0.57 -1.60 6.12
CA CYS A 355 0.58 -1.00 6.78
C CYS A 355 1.88 -1.18 5.98
N ILE A 356 1.89 -0.62 4.76
CA ILE A 356 2.94 -0.84 3.76
C ILE A 356 3.93 0.32 3.79
N LYS A 357 5.12 0.11 4.33
CA LYS A 357 6.19 1.12 4.36
C LYS A 357 7.15 1.01 3.17
N GLN A 358 7.28 2.08 2.41
CA GLN A 358 8.20 2.19 1.27
C GLN A 358 9.55 2.73 1.75
N ILE A 359 10.34 1.88 2.38
CA ILE A 359 11.65 2.24 2.93
C ILE A 359 12.74 1.28 2.50
N THR A 360 13.98 1.77 2.48
CA THR A 360 15.18 0.94 2.43
C THR A 360 15.83 0.96 3.80
N ARG A 361 16.10 -0.23 4.35
CA ARG A 361 16.72 -0.41 5.66
C ARG A 361 17.81 -1.46 5.62
N PRO A 362 18.82 -1.37 6.52
CA PRO A 362 19.66 -2.53 6.79
C PRO A 362 18.85 -3.69 7.33
N GLU A 363 19.25 -4.88 6.98
CA GLU A 363 18.67 -6.13 7.48
C GLU A 363 18.84 -6.30 8.98
N GLU A 364 19.93 -5.81 9.53
CA GLU A 364 20.30 -5.89 10.93
C GLU A 364 20.29 -4.51 11.57
N GLY A 365 19.65 -4.39 12.73
CA GLY A 365 19.62 -3.17 13.53
C GLY A 365 18.23 -2.70 13.93
N ARG A 366 18.02 -2.51 15.22
CA ARG A 366 16.83 -1.84 15.75
C ARG A 366 16.88 -0.38 15.34
N TRP A 367 15.73 0.17 15.01
CA TRP A 367 15.43 1.60 14.88
C TRP A 367 16.63 2.57 15.06
N SER A 368 17.42 2.81 14.04
CA SER A 368 18.10 4.08 13.91
C SER A 368 17.20 4.98 13.08
N GLY A 369 16.83 6.11 13.62
CA GLY A 369 16.00 7.08 12.92
C GLY A 369 16.60 7.38 11.55
N ILE A 370 15.78 7.36 10.52
CA ILE A 370 16.22 7.38 9.12
C ILE A 370 16.56 8.80 8.64
N ASP A 371 16.60 9.77 9.47
CA ASP A 371 17.03 11.11 9.12
C ASP A 371 18.57 11.16 8.98
N GLY A 372 19.08 10.61 7.87
CA GLY A 372 20.50 10.72 7.52
C GLY A 372 21.42 9.62 8.04
N GLY A 373 20.90 8.43 8.35
CA GLY A 373 21.72 7.30 8.76
C GLY A 373 22.37 6.57 7.58
N GLU A 374 23.38 5.76 7.90
CA GLU A 374 24.02 4.85 6.96
C GLU A 374 22.99 3.92 6.32
N PHE A 375 22.95 3.87 5.00
CA PHE A 375 22.23 2.84 4.28
C PHE A 375 23.23 1.79 3.79
N PRO A 376 23.29 0.62 4.37
CA PRO A 376 23.91 -0.51 3.72
C PRO A 376 23.03 -0.96 2.57
N PHE A 377 23.23 -0.38 1.40
CA PHE A 377 22.44 -0.65 0.20
C PHE A 377 22.38 -2.12 -0.20
N GLU A 378 23.33 -2.91 0.24
CA GLU A 378 23.35 -4.36 0.03
C GLU A 378 22.26 -5.11 0.79
N THR A 379 21.73 -4.51 1.85
CA THR A 379 20.76 -5.11 2.75
C THR A 379 19.40 -4.36 2.75
N ALA A 380 19.16 -3.57 1.72
CA ALA A 380 17.87 -2.92 1.53
C ALA A 380 16.79 -3.97 1.28
N VAL A 381 15.89 -4.16 2.23
CA VAL A 381 15.00 -5.33 2.27
C VAL A 381 13.54 -5.05 1.95
N THR A 382 13.09 -3.80 1.97
CA THR A 382 11.66 -3.53 1.82
C THR A 382 11.29 -2.95 0.46
N TYR A 383 11.74 -1.78 0.10
CA TYR A 383 11.36 -1.17 -1.17
C TYR A 383 12.22 -1.71 -2.34
N PRO A 384 11.64 -2.09 -3.46
CA PRO A 384 10.24 -2.05 -3.87
C PRO A 384 9.49 -3.38 -3.68
N HIS A 385 9.72 -4.11 -2.62
CA HIS A 385 8.99 -5.32 -2.23
C HIS A 385 8.94 -6.43 -3.31
N ILE A 386 9.99 -6.57 -4.10
CA ILE A 386 10.00 -7.44 -5.31
C ILE A 386 9.62 -8.87 -5.00
N THR A 387 10.23 -9.45 -3.96
CA THR A 387 9.98 -10.85 -3.59
C THR A 387 8.52 -11.03 -3.17
N LEU A 388 8.01 -10.13 -2.35
CA LEU A 388 6.60 -10.12 -1.94
C LEU A 388 5.68 -10.09 -3.16
N VAL A 389 5.82 -9.07 -4.03
CA VAL A 389 4.93 -8.90 -5.19
C VAL A 389 4.99 -10.11 -6.12
N ASN A 390 6.17 -10.67 -6.37
CA ASN A 390 6.30 -11.87 -7.19
C ASN A 390 5.60 -13.08 -6.57
N ASN A 391 5.69 -13.24 -5.25
CA ASN A 391 5.02 -14.33 -4.55
C ASN A 391 3.49 -14.12 -4.49
N LEU A 392 3.03 -12.89 -4.24
CA LEU A 392 1.59 -12.57 -4.29
C LEU A 392 0.96 -12.94 -5.64
N LYS A 393 1.66 -12.69 -6.75
CA LYS A 393 1.17 -13.08 -8.10
C LYS A 393 0.99 -14.59 -8.24
N LYS A 394 1.80 -15.43 -7.57
CA LYS A 394 1.66 -16.89 -7.61
C LYS A 394 0.38 -17.40 -6.93
N PHE A 395 -0.16 -16.67 -5.96
CA PHE A 395 -1.46 -16.99 -5.39
C PHE A 395 -2.61 -16.89 -6.41
N ASN A 396 -2.38 -16.21 -7.53
CA ASN A 396 -3.37 -15.96 -8.58
C ASN A 396 -4.70 -15.44 -7.98
N PRO A 397 -4.69 -14.27 -7.34
CA PRO A 397 -5.87 -13.73 -6.68
C PRO A 397 -6.92 -13.29 -7.69
N ASP A 398 -8.18 -13.34 -7.26
CA ASP A 398 -9.32 -12.77 -7.98
C ASP A 398 -9.56 -11.32 -7.59
N ILE A 399 -9.14 -10.94 -6.39
CA ILE A 399 -9.21 -9.58 -5.87
C ILE A 399 -8.09 -9.35 -4.85
N VAL A 400 -7.59 -8.13 -4.75
CA VAL A 400 -6.65 -7.70 -3.71
C VAL A 400 -7.28 -6.58 -2.88
N PHE A 401 -7.21 -6.69 -1.57
CA PHE A 401 -7.62 -5.66 -0.63
C PHE A 401 -6.39 -5.02 0.02
N PHE A 402 -6.28 -3.70 -0.07
CA PHE A 402 -5.30 -2.89 0.63
C PHE A 402 -6.04 -2.11 1.72
N ALA A 403 -5.83 -2.53 2.96
CA ALA A 403 -6.63 -2.13 4.11
C ALA A 403 -6.17 -0.83 4.78
N GLY A 404 -5.42 0.01 4.08
CA GLY A 404 -4.93 1.27 4.60
C GLY A 404 -3.42 1.29 4.82
N ASP A 405 -2.92 2.49 5.11
CA ASP A 405 -1.50 2.76 5.36
C ASP A 405 -0.60 2.44 4.16
N GLN A 406 -1.01 2.85 2.99
CA GLN A 406 -0.21 2.81 1.76
C GLN A 406 0.90 3.87 1.80
N VAL A 407 0.67 4.95 2.55
CA VAL A 407 1.57 6.09 2.73
C VAL A 407 1.73 6.36 4.22
N TYR A 408 2.96 6.58 4.65
CA TYR A 408 3.28 7.02 6.00
C TYR A 408 3.90 8.42 5.97
N GLU A 409 3.40 9.35 6.77
CA GLU A 409 3.94 10.69 6.87
C GLU A 409 5.29 10.72 7.59
N GLY A 410 5.54 9.77 8.51
CA GLY A 410 6.81 9.61 9.20
C GLY A 410 7.79 8.73 8.45
N SER A 411 8.93 9.24 8.00
CA SER A 411 10.10 8.49 7.49
C SER A 411 9.82 7.32 6.51
N SER A 412 8.94 7.54 5.51
CA SER A 412 8.66 6.54 4.48
C SER A 412 8.63 7.15 3.06
N PRO A 413 9.77 7.34 2.41
CA PRO A 413 11.16 7.22 2.89
C PRO A 413 11.66 8.41 3.72
N THR A 414 10.92 9.51 3.78
CA THR A 414 11.27 10.74 4.50
C THR A 414 10.11 11.22 5.36
N ALA A 415 10.39 12.02 6.39
CA ALA A 415 9.38 12.73 7.14
C ALA A 415 8.56 13.65 6.22
N ALA A 416 7.29 13.89 6.60
CA ALA A 416 6.39 14.75 5.84
C ALA A 416 6.94 16.16 5.66
N ASP A 417 6.74 16.68 4.49
CA ASP A 417 6.94 18.08 4.16
C ASP A 417 5.58 18.80 4.20
N LEU A 418 5.27 19.37 5.35
CA LEU A 418 3.98 20.03 5.56
C LEU A 418 3.88 21.42 4.87
N ASP A 419 4.99 21.94 4.34
CA ASP A 419 4.97 23.14 3.49
C ASP A 419 4.51 22.80 2.06
N HIS A 420 4.70 21.54 1.63
CA HIS A 420 4.30 21.02 0.31
C HIS A 420 3.57 19.68 0.41
N PRO A 421 2.50 19.57 1.21
CA PRO A 421 1.93 18.28 1.61
C PRO A 421 1.38 17.46 0.43
N TYR A 422 0.82 18.09 -0.58
CA TYR A 422 0.27 17.42 -1.76
C TYR A 422 1.35 16.69 -2.56
N LEU A 423 2.47 17.34 -2.80
CA LEU A 423 3.59 16.75 -3.55
C LEU A 423 4.35 15.73 -2.70
N ASP A 424 4.45 15.93 -1.39
CA ASP A 424 5.05 14.96 -0.47
C ASP A 424 4.22 13.67 -0.41
N TYR A 425 2.90 13.79 -0.31
CA TYR A 425 2.01 12.64 -0.40
C TYR A 425 2.16 11.91 -1.74
N LEU A 426 2.11 12.63 -2.85
CA LEU A 426 2.26 12.05 -4.19
C LEU A 426 3.61 11.36 -4.38
N TYR A 427 4.70 11.93 -3.85
CA TYR A 427 6.01 11.29 -3.87
C TYR A 427 5.98 9.90 -3.23
N LYS A 428 5.37 9.78 -2.06
CA LYS A 428 5.23 8.52 -1.32
C LYS A 428 4.24 7.56 -1.98
N TRP A 429 3.11 8.09 -2.44
CA TRP A 429 2.09 7.33 -3.16
C TRP A 429 2.63 6.72 -4.46
N TYR A 430 3.46 7.43 -5.20
CA TYR A 430 4.08 6.89 -6.42
C TYR A 430 5.02 5.73 -6.14
N LEU A 431 5.69 5.70 -5.00
CA LEU A 431 6.51 4.55 -4.60
C LEU A 431 5.63 3.30 -4.41
N TRP A 432 4.48 3.45 -3.76
CA TRP A 432 3.50 2.38 -3.65
C TRP A 432 2.96 1.95 -5.03
N CYS A 433 2.57 2.89 -5.86
CA CYS A 433 2.09 2.64 -7.22
C CYS A 433 3.10 1.85 -8.06
N ILE A 434 4.38 2.24 -8.02
CA ILE A 434 5.46 1.56 -8.76
C ILE A 434 5.66 0.13 -8.23
N THR A 435 5.54 -0.06 -6.93
CA THR A 435 5.68 -1.37 -6.29
C THR A 435 4.60 -2.33 -6.76
N TYR A 436 3.33 -1.93 -6.70
CA TYR A 436 2.18 -2.82 -6.93
C TYR A 436 1.59 -2.73 -8.33
N ARG A 437 2.20 -1.97 -9.25
CA ARG A 437 1.72 -1.79 -10.64
C ARG A 437 1.29 -3.08 -11.32
N ASP A 438 2.10 -4.12 -11.22
CA ASP A 438 1.83 -5.40 -11.88
C ASP A 438 0.58 -6.11 -11.37
N LEU A 439 0.23 -5.90 -10.10
CA LEU A 439 -1.01 -6.41 -9.51
C LEU A 439 -2.18 -5.51 -9.88
N THR A 440 -2.08 -4.22 -9.60
CA THR A 440 -3.20 -3.28 -9.72
C THR A 440 -3.70 -3.07 -11.15
N THR A 441 -2.81 -3.26 -12.14
CA THR A 441 -3.21 -3.17 -13.56
C THR A 441 -3.85 -4.45 -14.10
N SER A 442 -3.83 -5.55 -13.34
CA SER A 442 -4.24 -6.86 -13.87
C SER A 442 -5.17 -7.66 -12.95
N VAL A 443 -5.42 -7.17 -11.74
CA VAL A 443 -6.33 -7.78 -10.76
C VAL A 443 -7.23 -6.68 -10.22
N PRO A 444 -8.54 -6.92 -10.02
CA PRO A 444 -9.40 -5.97 -9.33
C PRO A 444 -8.86 -5.68 -7.93
N VAL A 445 -8.90 -4.42 -7.52
CA VAL A 445 -8.41 -4.02 -6.20
C VAL A 445 -9.47 -3.24 -5.42
N ILE A 446 -9.46 -3.40 -4.10
CA ILE A 446 -10.10 -2.50 -3.15
C ILE A 446 -8.95 -1.85 -2.39
N THR A 447 -8.81 -0.55 -2.52
CA THR A 447 -7.82 0.24 -1.77
C THR A 447 -8.57 1.27 -0.96
N ILE A 448 -8.32 1.33 0.33
CA ILE A 448 -8.93 2.31 1.24
C ILE A 448 -7.83 3.02 2.04
N PRO A 449 -7.92 4.34 2.27
CA PRO A 449 -6.97 5.05 3.12
C PRO A 449 -7.22 4.78 4.60
N ASP A 450 -6.16 4.81 5.40
CA ASP A 450 -6.23 4.84 6.85
C ASP A 450 -5.66 6.16 7.39
N ASP A 451 -5.33 6.23 8.66
CA ASP A 451 -4.91 7.42 9.37
C ASP A 451 -3.59 8.00 8.83
N HIS A 452 -2.57 7.19 8.63
CA HIS A 452 -1.28 7.66 8.09
C HIS A 452 -1.40 8.16 6.65
N ASP A 453 -2.30 7.63 5.83
CA ASP A 453 -2.54 8.11 4.46
C ASP A 453 -3.01 9.57 4.45
N VAL A 454 -3.74 10.01 5.47
CA VAL A 454 -4.22 11.38 5.63
C VAL A 454 -3.38 12.20 6.62
N TYR A 455 -2.17 11.75 6.91
CA TYR A 455 -1.18 12.43 7.77
C TYR A 455 -1.65 12.59 9.22
N HIS A 456 -2.21 11.51 9.74
CA HIS A 456 -2.48 11.29 11.14
C HIS A 456 -1.60 10.17 11.71
N GLY A 457 -1.49 10.07 13.01
CA GLY A 457 -0.94 8.88 13.68
C GLY A 457 -2.04 7.97 14.20
N ASN A 458 -3.20 8.52 14.52
CA ASN A 458 -4.47 7.86 14.84
C ASN A 458 -5.59 8.78 14.40
N LEU A 459 -6.67 8.26 13.83
CA LEU A 459 -7.74 9.08 13.26
C LEU A 459 -9.10 8.84 13.89
N TRP A 460 -9.66 9.89 14.45
CA TRP A 460 -11.06 9.98 14.84
C TRP A 460 -11.70 11.13 14.06
N GLY A 461 -12.24 10.80 12.89
CA GLY A 461 -12.70 11.82 11.92
C GLY A 461 -13.96 12.57 12.35
N ALA A 462 -14.66 12.10 13.39
CA ALA A 462 -15.82 12.74 14.02
C ALA A 462 -16.88 13.24 13.01
N GLY A 463 -17.10 12.49 11.91
CA GLY A 463 -18.02 12.88 10.84
C GLY A 463 -17.44 13.86 9.84
N GLY A 464 -16.10 13.92 9.71
CA GLY A 464 -15.41 14.73 8.70
C GLY A 464 -15.17 16.19 9.10
N ILE A 465 -15.11 16.49 10.41
CA ILE A 465 -14.79 17.84 10.88
C ILE A 465 -13.28 18.10 10.83
N ALA A 466 -12.89 19.35 10.82
CA ALA A 466 -11.49 19.74 11.02
C ALA A 466 -11.12 19.68 12.51
N THR A 467 -9.84 19.38 12.80
CA THR A 467 -9.33 19.50 14.17
C THR A 467 -9.43 20.94 14.67
N PRO A 468 -9.64 21.19 15.98
CA PRO A 468 -9.71 22.53 16.51
C PRO A 468 -8.45 23.36 16.18
N PRO A 469 -8.59 24.62 15.79
CA PRO A 469 -7.47 25.46 15.34
C PRO A 469 -6.48 25.72 16.48
N GLY A 470 -5.19 25.79 16.11
CA GLY A 470 -4.10 26.08 17.04
C GLY A 470 -3.48 24.88 17.73
N LEU A 471 -4.11 23.72 17.69
CA LEU A 471 -3.55 22.46 18.18
C LEU A 471 -2.53 21.89 17.21
N LYS A 472 -1.54 21.14 17.69
CA LYS A 472 -0.48 20.51 16.91
C LYS A 472 -0.13 19.12 17.45
N GLY A 473 0.51 18.31 16.59
CA GLY A 473 0.98 16.97 16.97
C GLY A 473 -0.12 16.08 17.54
N THR A 474 0.14 15.39 18.61
CA THR A 474 -0.79 14.49 19.30
C THR A 474 -1.98 15.21 19.93
N GLU A 475 -1.83 16.48 20.36
CA GLU A 475 -2.97 17.25 20.87
C GLU A 475 -4.04 17.47 19.79
N ALA A 476 -3.60 17.83 18.57
CA ALA A 476 -4.49 17.98 17.43
C ALA A 476 -5.14 16.66 17.03
N GLN A 477 -4.37 15.59 17.03
CA GLN A 477 -4.84 14.24 16.73
C GLN A 477 -5.92 13.79 17.71
N ASP A 478 -5.64 13.82 19.00
CA ASP A 478 -6.56 13.37 20.05
C ASP A 478 -7.82 14.23 20.19
N ALA A 479 -7.78 15.49 19.76
CA ALA A 479 -8.94 16.36 19.77
C ALA A 479 -10.04 15.91 18.79
N GLY A 480 -9.68 15.08 17.79
CA GLY A 480 -10.56 14.59 16.76
C GLY A 480 -10.71 15.51 15.56
N GLY A 481 -11.23 14.98 14.47
CA GLY A 481 -11.27 15.64 13.17
C GLY A 481 -9.97 15.47 12.40
N TYR A 482 -9.92 16.02 11.21
CA TYR A 482 -8.77 15.94 10.31
C TYR A 482 -7.78 17.09 10.59
N LYS A 483 -6.48 16.77 10.76
CA LYS A 483 -5.39 17.76 10.85
C LYS A 483 -5.14 18.44 9.50
N MET A 484 -5.25 17.69 8.42
CA MET A 484 -5.05 18.19 7.07
C MET A 484 -6.33 18.79 6.51
N PRO A 485 -6.23 19.80 5.62
CA PRO A 485 -7.40 20.38 4.97
C PRO A 485 -8.24 19.34 4.20
N ALA A 486 -9.54 19.57 4.10
CA ALA A 486 -10.46 18.69 3.38
C ALA A 486 -10.03 18.42 1.92
N GLU A 487 -9.44 19.40 1.24
CA GLU A 487 -8.89 19.21 -0.10
C GLU A 487 -7.78 18.19 -0.16
N PHE A 488 -6.88 18.15 0.83
CA PHE A 488 -5.84 17.13 0.96
C PHE A 488 -6.47 15.74 1.19
N VAL A 489 -7.42 15.63 2.12
CA VAL A 489 -8.12 14.37 2.40
C VAL A 489 -8.85 13.87 1.16
N ASN A 490 -9.52 14.75 0.43
CA ASN A 490 -10.20 14.42 -0.82
C ASN A 490 -9.22 13.99 -1.93
N MET A 491 -8.03 14.59 -2.00
CA MET A 491 -6.97 14.16 -2.92
C MET A 491 -6.51 12.73 -2.58
N VAL A 492 -6.25 12.42 -1.32
CA VAL A 492 -5.89 11.08 -0.85
C VAL A 492 -6.98 10.08 -1.23
N GLN A 493 -8.23 10.37 -0.91
CA GLN A 493 -9.36 9.50 -1.28
C GLN A 493 -9.46 9.32 -2.79
N THR A 494 -9.29 10.39 -3.58
CA THR A 494 -9.33 10.30 -5.03
C THR A 494 -8.26 9.38 -5.59
N THR A 495 -7.03 9.43 -5.07
CA THR A 495 -5.95 8.55 -5.53
C THR A 495 -6.18 7.10 -5.16
N GLN A 496 -6.81 6.83 -4.02
CA GLN A 496 -6.94 5.48 -3.47
C GLN A 496 -8.30 4.83 -3.73
N THR A 497 -9.39 5.59 -3.84
CA THR A 497 -10.74 5.01 -3.83
C THR A 497 -11.59 5.30 -5.07
N SER A 498 -11.17 6.18 -5.98
CA SER A 498 -12.01 6.60 -7.10
C SER A 498 -12.33 5.49 -8.12
N HIS A 499 -11.60 4.39 -8.10
CA HIS A 499 -11.88 3.18 -8.89
C HIS A 499 -12.87 2.22 -8.20
N LEU A 500 -13.23 2.44 -6.94
CA LEU A 500 -14.24 1.65 -6.26
C LEU A 500 -15.63 1.87 -6.88
N PRO A 501 -16.59 0.95 -6.71
CA PRO A 501 -17.97 1.21 -7.08
C PRO A 501 -18.48 2.51 -6.49
N ASP A 502 -19.52 3.08 -7.11
CA ASP A 502 -20.08 4.35 -6.63
C ASP A 502 -20.48 4.24 -5.15
N PRO A 503 -20.25 5.28 -4.32
CA PRO A 503 -20.65 5.26 -2.92
C PRO A 503 -22.14 4.97 -2.74
N ALA A 504 -22.49 4.20 -1.73
CA ALA A 504 -23.89 3.89 -1.41
C ALA A 504 -24.70 5.15 -1.07
N ASP A 505 -24.05 6.15 -0.51
CA ASP A 505 -24.58 7.50 -0.29
C ASP A 505 -23.48 8.51 -0.64
N PRO A 506 -23.55 9.17 -1.79
CA PRO A 506 -22.46 10.01 -2.28
C PRO A 506 -22.38 11.40 -1.62
N ALA A 507 -23.32 11.73 -0.74
CA ALA A 507 -23.30 13.05 -0.08
C ALA A 507 -22.02 13.18 0.77
N PRO A 508 -21.27 14.28 0.65
CA PRO A 508 -20.07 14.50 1.46
C PRO A 508 -20.44 14.62 2.96
N VAL A 509 -19.44 14.45 3.81
CA VAL A 509 -19.53 14.72 5.25
C VAL A 509 -19.04 16.12 5.59
N GLY A 510 -18.78 16.40 6.86
CA GLY A 510 -18.30 17.72 7.31
C GLY A 510 -17.13 18.23 6.47
N GLU A 511 -16.97 19.54 6.36
CA GLU A 511 -15.93 20.22 5.57
C GLU A 511 -15.92 19.86 4.05
N GLY A 512 -16.95 19.17 3.55
CA GLY A 512 -17.00 18.72 2.15
C GLY A 512 -16.12 17.50 1.85
N ILE A 513 -15.73 16.72 2.84
CA ILE A 513 -14.96 15.51 2.65
C ILE A 513 -15.86 14.45 2.01
N THR A 514 -15.41 13.86 0.92
CA THR A 514 -16.11 12.80 0.18
C THR A 514 -16.18 11.50 0.98
N VAL A 515 -17.06 10.60 0.59
CA VAL A 515 -17.22 9.27 1.17
C VAL A 515 -17.01 8.21 0.10
N TYR A 516 -16.64 6.99 0.51
CA TYR A 516 -16.41 5.87 -0.41
C TYR A 516 -17.06 4.56 0.03
N PHE A 517 -17.75 4.52 1.17
CA PHE A 517 -18.40 3.27 1.59
C PHE A 517 -19.40 2.78 0.53
N THR A 518 -19.26 1.52 0.16
CA THR A 518 -19.95 0.93 -0.98
C THR A 518 -20.01 -0.60 -0.90
N GLU A 519 -20.66 -1.22 -1.87
CA GLU A 519 -20.61 -2.66 -2.13
C GLU A 519 -19.80 -2.96 -3.39
N CYS A 520 -18.89 -3.91 -3.28
CA CYS A 520 -18.19 -4.52 -4.42
C CYS A 520 -18.56 -6.00 -4.49
N ASN A 521 -19.09 -6.47 -5.64
CA ASN A 521 -19.45 -7.87 -5.84
C ASN A 521 -18.49 -8.49 -6.86
N ILE A 522 -17.76 -9.55 -6.44
CA ILE A 522 -16.79 -10.27 -7.26
C ILE A 522 -17.09 -11.76 -7.17
N GLY A 523 -17.40 -12.41 -8.31
CA GLY A 523 -17.71 -13.84 -8.36
C GLY A 523 -18.88 -14.24 -7.46
N GLY A 524 -19.80 -13.33 -7.16
CA GLY A 524 -20.92 -13.56 -6.25
C GLY A 524 -20.56 -13.47 -4.76
N VAL A 525 -19.33 -13.06 -4.41
CA VAL A 525 -18.98 -12.60 -3.05
C VAL A 525 -19.28 -11.12 -2.96
N SER A 526 -20.27 -10.75 -2.16
CA SER A 526 -20.68 -9.36 -1.93
C SER A 526 -19.88 -8.79 -0.76
N ILE A 527 -19.08 -7.77 -1.02
CA ILE A 527 -18.14 -7.16 -0.09
C ILE A 527 -18.62 -5.76 0.25
N ALA A 528 -19.01 -5.52 1.51
CA ALA A 528 -19.23 -4.18 2.01
C ALA A 528 -17.89 -3.53 2.37
N VAL A 529 -17.56 -2.44 1.71
CA VAL A 529 -16.43 -1.58 2.01
C VAL A 529 -16.92 -0.48 2.95
N ILE A 530 -16.35 -0.38 4.15
CA ILE A 530 -16.78 0.59 5.16
C ILE A 530 -15.66 1.55 5.55
N GLU A 531 -16.06 2.66 6.16
CA GLU A 531 -15.16 3.73 6.63
C GLU A 531 -15.28 3.84 8.15
N ASP A 532 -14.49 3.08 8.86
CA ASP A 532 -14.53 3.02 10.33
C ASP A 532 -13.87 4.24 10.99
N ARG A 533 -12.93 4.90 10.34
CA ARG A 533 -12.22 6.08 10.89
C ARG A 533 -13.01 7.39 10.76
N LYS A 534 -13.60 7.64 9.59
CA LYS A 534 -14.22 8.94 9.24
C LYS A 534 -15.34 9.36 10.18
N PHE A 535 -16.16 8.43 10.63
CA PHE A 535 -17.33 8.69 11.45
C PHE A 535 -17.08 8.47 12.94
N LYS A 536 -15.92 7.91 13.30
CA LYS A 536 -15.58 7.54 14.68
C LYS A 536 -15.42 8.77 15.55
N SER A 537 -16.07 8.74 16.71
CA SER A 537 -15.98 9.81 17.71
C SER A 537 -14.59 9.90 18.31
N ALA A 538 -14.14 11.10 18.65
CA ALA A 538 -12.87 11.33 19.34
C ALA A 538 -12.98 11.06 20.86
N PRO A 539 -12.13 10.21 21.46
CA PRO A 539 -12.25 9.83 22.85
C PRO A 539 -11.89 10.96 23.82
N LYS A 540 -10.90 11.80 23.49
CA LYS A 540 -10.39 12.85 24.41
C LYS A 540 -11.48 13.84 24.85
N SER A 541 -12.33 14.27 23.91
CA SER A 541 -13.42 15.19 24.18
C SER A 541 -14.53 14.56 25.03
N LEU A 542 -14.73 13.24 24.90
CA LEU A 542 -15.76 12.49 25.64
C LEU A 542 -15.29 12.08 27.03
N PHE A 543 -13.98 11.92 27.23
CA PHE A 543 -13.41 11.40 28.47
C PHE A 543 -12.32 12.29 29.06
N PRO A 544 -12.62 13.55 29.48
CA PRO A 544 -11.59 14.45 29.98
C PRO A 544 -10.87 13.93 31.25
N ARG A 545 -11.47 12.98 31.98
CA ARG A 545 -10.86 12.35 33.16
C ARG A 545 -9.94 11.20 32.81
N ALA A 546 -9.94 10.71 31.57
CA ALA A 546 -9.11 9.61 31.15
C ALA A 546 -7.66 10.04 30.90
N ASP A 547 -7.44 11.34 30.65
CA ASP A 547 -6.14 11.88 30.27
C ASP A 547 -5.61 11.19 29.00
N ILE A 548 -6.35 11.35 27.89
CA ILE A 548 -6.02 10.69 26.63
C ILE A 548 -4.81 11.36 25.97
N VAL A 549 -3.79 10.58 25.72
CA VAL A 549 -2.57 10.95 24.99
C VAL A 549 -2.33 9.88 23.92
N ASN A 550 -2.19 10.30 22.66
CA ASN A 550 -2.00 9.41 21.51
C ASN A 550 -3.00 8.23 21.46
N GLY A 551 -4.26 8.51 21.82
CA GLY A 551 -5.31 7.49 21.87
C GLY A 551 -5.29 6.58 23.11
N TRP A 552 -4.37 6.76 24.04
CA TRP A 552 -4.24 5.93 25.24
C TRP A 552 -4.65 6.68 26.50
N PRO A 553 -5.40 6.04 27.42
CA PRO A 553 -5.76 6.63 28.70
C PRO A 553 -4.58 6.57 29.69
N HIS A 554 -3.99 7.71 30.02
CA HIS A 554 -2.85 7.82 30.93
C HIS A 554 -3.27 7.85 32.41
N ASN A 555 -4.53 8.18 32.72
CA ASN A 555 -5.03 8.10 34.10
C ASN A 555 -5.32 6.64 34.49
N ARG A 556 -4.42 6.00 35.19
CA ARG A 556 -4.56 4.61 35.68
C ARG A 556 -5.75 4.37 36.63
N ASN A 557 -6.29 5.44 37.24
CA ASN A 557 -7.44 5.34 38.11
C ASN A 557 -8.77 5.40 37.33
N TRP A 558 -8.71 5.72 36.02
CA TRP A 558 -9.90 5.73 35.18
C TRP A 558 -10.14 4.35 34.58
N ASN A 559 -11.26 3.71 34.98
CA ASN A 559 -11.56 2.35 34.54
C ASN A 559 -12.14 2.36 33.13
N VAL A 560 -11.31 1.99 32.15
CA VAL A 560 -11.66 1.97 30.74
C VAL A 560 -12.92 1.14 30.47
N ARG A 561 -12.99 -0.08 31.00
CA ARG A 561 -14.09 -1.04 30.71
C ARG A 561 -15.48 -0.51 31.04
N TYR A 562 -15.58 0.25 32.13
CA TYR A 562 -16.87 0.78 32.60
C TYR A 562 -17.12 2.20 32.12
N ASN A 563 -16.08 3.04 32.15
CA ASN A 563 -16.25 4.48 31.91
C ASN A 563 -16.28 4.83 30.43
N SER A 564 -15.73 3.98 29.54
CA SER A 564 -15.73 4.22 28.09
C SER A 564 -17.01 3.76 27.37
N ARG A 565 -17.85 2.96 28.02
CA ARG A 565 -19.12 2.47 27.45
C ARG A 565 -20.22 3.51 27.57
N ILE A 566 -20.32 4.38 26.58
CA ILE A 566 -21.30 5.49 26.55
C ILE A 566 -22.20 5.39 25.31
N GLY A 567 -23.41 5.94 25.40
CA GLY A 567 -24.41 5.85 24.33
C GLY A 567 -24.24 6.82 23.18
N ASN A 568 -23.48 7.91 23.39
CA ASN A 568 -23.32 9.02 22.46
C ASN A 568 -21.99 9.01 21.68
N ALA A 569 -21.28 7.89 21.67
CA ALA A 569 -20.11 7.68 20.81
C ALA A 569 -20.48 6.87 19.58
N TYR A 570 -20.02 7.31 18.44
CA TYR A 570 -20.30 6.70 17.14
C TYR A 570 -19.06 6.02 16.58
N LEU A 571 -19.23 4.88 15.91
CA LEU A 571 -18.20 4.21 15.12
C LEU A 571 -18.41 4.49 13.62
N LEU A 572 -19.46 3.92 13.03
CA LEU A 572 -19.72 3.99 11.58
C LEU A 572 -20.68 5.12 11.17
N GLY A 573 -21.33 5.79 12.14
CA GLY A 573 -22.39 6.75 11.83
C GLY A 573 -23.66 6.12 11.26
N ASN A 574 -24.76 6.90 11.25
CA ASN A 574 -26.07 6.36 10.86
C ASN A 574 -26.17 6.05 9.36
N ARG A 575 -25.46 6.78 8.52
CA ARG A 575 -25.50 6.59 7.05
C ARG A 575 -24.95 5.22 6.66
N GLN A 576 -23.80 4.84 7.19
CA GLN A 576 -23.22 3.52 6.94
C GLN A 576 -24.03 2.40 7.59
N ILE A 577 -24.56 2.62 8.78
CA ILE A 577 -25.44 1.65 9.43
C ILE A 577 -26.67 1.36 8.57
N LYS A 578 -27.28 2.40 7.99
CA LYS A 578 -28.41 2.21 7.06
C LYS A 578 -27.99 1.41 5.83
N PHE A 579 -26.88 1.79 5.22
CA PHE A 579 -26.32 1.03 4.09
C PHE A 579 -26.08 -0.44 4.44
N LEU A 580 -25.49 -0.72 5.59
CA LEU A 580 -25.21 -2.09 6.04
C LEU A 580 -26.49 -2.90 6.33
N GLU A 581 -27.52 -2.26 6.90
CA GLU A 581 -28.82 -2.91 7.12
C GLU A 581 -29.47 -3.32 5.79
N GLU A 582 -29.48 -2.43 4.79
CA GLU A 582 -29.97 -2.72 3.45
C GLU A 582 -29.12 -3.81 2.77
N TRP A 583 -27.80 -3.66 2.79
CA TRP A 583 -26.86 -4.63 2.24
C TRP A 583 -26.99 -6.02 2.87
N SER A 584 -27.22 -6.09 4.19
CA SER A 584 -27.34 -7.38 4.89
C SER A 584 -28.49 -8.23 4.37
N GLY A 585 -29.59 -7.59 3.92
CA GLY A 585 -30.78 -8.24 3.37
C GLY A 585 -30.75 -8.46 1.85
N ASP A 586 -29.82 -7.84 1.12
CA ASP A 586 -29.73 -7.94 -0.35
C ASP A 586 -28.83 -9.10 -0.79
N TRP A 587 -29.43 -10.18 -1.30
CA TRP A 587 -28.74 -11.35 -1.87
C TRP A 587 -28.94 -11.47 -3.37
N SER A 588 -29.26 -10.39 -4.05
CA SER A 588 -29.38 -10.32 -5.51
C SER A 588 -28.03 -10.54 -6.20
N ARG A 589 -28.01 -10.57 -7.52
CA ARG A 589 -26.84 -10.68 -8.39
C ARG A 589 -26.02 -11.93 -8.10
N GLN A 590 -26.73 -13.04 -7.93
CA GLN A 590 -26.12 -14.34 -7.64
C GLN A 590 -25.22 -14.35 -6.40
N THR A 591 -25.41 -13.40 -5.49
CA THR A 591 -24.65 -13.34 -4.22
C THR A 591 -24.86 -14.65 -3.45
N TRP A 592 -23.73 -15.28 -3.08
CA TRP A 592 -23.74 -16.53 -2.33
C TRP A 592 -22.92 -16.45 -1.03
N MET A 593 -22.11 -15.42 -0.88
CA MET A 593 -21.28 -15.16 0.30
C MET A 593 -21.20 -13.66 0.55
N LYS A 594 -21.03 -13.27 1.81
CA LYS A 594 -20.83 -11.87 2.19
C LYS A 594 -19.60 -11.68 3.04
N ALA A 595 -18.91 -10.55 2.82
CA ALA A 595 -17.77 -10.11 3.60
C ALA A 595 -17.86 -8.60 3.88
N VAL A 596 -17.21 -8.15 4.93
CA VAL A 596 -17.03 -6.73 5.24
C VAL A 596 -15.53 -6.46 5.25
N VAL A 597 -15.10 -5.35 4.67
CA VAL A 597 -13.71 -4.88 4.72
C VAL A 597 -13.65 -3.49 5.34
N SER A 598 -12.71 -3.29 6.25
CA SER A 598 -12.46 -2.02 6.94
C SER A 598 -10.99 -1.81 7.18
N GLN A 599 -10.64 -0.65 7.72
CA GLN A 599 -9.28 -0.38 8.15
C GLN A 599 -8.91 -1.28 9.34
N THR A 600 -9.72 -1.28 10.41
CA THR A 600 -9.32 -1.81 11.70
C THR A 600 -10.22 -2.94 12.22
N LEU A 601 -9.68 -3.74 13.15
CA LEU A 601 -10.36 -4.82 13.85
C LEU A 601 -11.35 -4.29 14.90
N PHE A 602 -12.55 -4.85 14.97
CA PHE A 602 -13.59 -4.50 15.96
C PHE A 602 -13.35 -5.17 17.32
N ALA A 603 -12.09 -5.20 17.73
CA ALA A 603 -11.59 -5.61 19.04
C ALA A 603 -10.19 -5.05 19.25
N ASN A 604 -9.71 -4.96 20.47
CA ASN A 604 -8.33 -4.60 20.75
C ASN A 604 -7.51 -5.85 21.08
N LEU A 605 -6.95 -6.49 20.05
CA LEU A 605 -6.10 -7.68 20.23
C LEU A 605 -4.64 -7.26 20.36
N ALA A 606 -4.28 -6.69 21.48
CA ALA A 606 -2.90 -6.33 21.81
C ALA A 606 -2.67 -6.38 23.31
N THR A 607 -1.40 -6.61 23.71
CA THR A 607 -0.90 -6.44 25.07
C THR A 607 0.31 -5.52 25.07
N ILE A 608 0.55 -4.84 26.16
CA ILE A 608 1.72 -3.99 26.39
C ILE A 608 2.28 -4.22 27.81
N PRO A 609 3.56 -3.90 28.05
CA PRO A 609 4.15 -4.01 29.38
C PRO A 609 3.30 -3.30 30.42
N ARG A 610 3.14 -3.92 31.60
CA ARG A 610 2.26 -3.43 32.68
C ARG A 610 2.50 -1.97 33.06
N ASP A 611 3.78 -1.58 33.06
CA ASP A 611 4.17 -0.23 33.51
C ASP A 611 4.13 0.81 32.39
N SER A 612 3.94 0.42 31.14
CA SER A 612 3.76 1.35 30.02
C SER A 612 2.39 2.00 30.05
N LEU A 613 2.31 3.24 29.59
CA LEU A 613 1.06 3.97 29.49
C LEU A 613 0.42 3.82 28.11
N ASP A 614 1.25 3.74 27.09
CA ASP A 614 0.90 3.75 25.68
C ASP A 614 1.86 2.87 24.83
N ASP A 615 1.81 3.03 23.53
CA ASP A 615 2.58 2.28 22.56
C ASP A 615 3.99 2.83 22.28
N ASP A 616 4.42 3.88 22.98
CA ASP A 616 5.85 4.28 23.02
C ASP A 616 6.75 3.13 23.50
N ALA A 617 6.16 2.18 24.22
CA ALA A 617 6.83 0.95 24.60
C ALA A 617 7.13 0.00 23.44
N VAL A 618 6.41 0.08 22.32
CA VAL A 618 6.47 -0.91 21.24
C VAL A 618 7.86 -1.14 20.67
N PRO A 619 8.69 -0.12 20.40
CA PRO A 619 10.06 -0.34 19.93
C PRO A 619 10.97 -1.06 20.92
N LEU A 620 10.61 -1.06 22.20
CA LEU A 620 11.38 -1.65 23.30
C LEU A 620 10.78 -2.96 23.80
N MET A 621 9.65 -3.41 23.24
CA MET A 621 9.02 -4.67 23.66
C MET A 621 9.96 -5.85 23.49
N GLU A 622 9.88 -6.77 24.41
CA GLU A 622 10.62 -8.01 24.34
C GLU A 622 10.10 -8.85 23.16
N ILE A 623 11.02 -9.35 22.35
CA ILE A 623 10.75 -10.38 21.35
C ILE A 623 11.22 -11.71 21.96
N PRO A 624 10.31 -12.60 22.36
CA PRO A 624 10.69 -13.84 23.01
C PRO A 624 11.26 -14.86 22.01
N ASP A 625 11.91 -15.88 22.50
CA ASP A 625 12.31 -17.03 21.69
C ASP A 625 11.07 -17.77 21.17
N SER A 626 11.21 -18.43 20.02
CA SER A 626 10.10 -19.19 19.42
C SER A 626 9.50 -20.20 20.40
N GLY A 627 8.19 -20.14 20.60
CA GLY A 627 7.43 -20.95 21.54
C GLY A 627 7.46 -20.45 22.99
N SER A 628 8.16 -19.38 23.29
CA SER A 628 8.15 -18.70 24.58
C SER A 628 7.03 -17.67 24.70
N TYR A 629 6.76 -17.25 25.92
CA TYR A 629 5.67 -16.34 26.28
C TYR A 629 6.23 -15.14 27.06
N VAL A 630 5.76 -13.95 26.76
CA VAL A 630 6.08 -12.76 27.55
C VAL A 630 5.13 -12.69 28.75
N GLU A 631 5.69 -12.60 29.94
CA GLU A 631 4.93 -12.49 31.18
C GLU A 631 4.87 -11.05 31.67
N GLY A 632 3.80 -10.72 32.41
CA GLY A 632 3.68 -9.43 33.07
C GLY A 632 3.02 -8.32 32.23
N ASP A 633 2.61 -8.60 31.02
CA ASP A 633 1.87 -7.68 30.19
C ASP A 633 0.45 -7.42 30.74
N ARG A 634 -0.16 -6.32 30.29
CA ARG A 634 -1.57 -6.02 30.46
C ARG A 634 -2.29 -5.94 29.12
N LEU A 635 -3.59 -6.08 29.13
CA LEU A 635 -4.42 -5.85 27.95
C LEU A 635 -4.30 -4.39 27.52
N ALA A 636 -4.09 -4.15 26.25
CA ALA A 636 -4.06 -2.82 25.66
C ALA A 636 -5.45 -2.17 25.73
N THR A 637 -5.47 -0.85 25.86
CA THR A 637 -6.69 -0.04 25.90
C THR A 637 -6.55 1.11 24.90
N ASP A 638 -6.19 0.74 23.68
CA ASP A 638 -5.96 1.65 22.58
C ASP A 638 -7.29 2.06 21.95
N PHE A 639 -7.67 3.33 22.07
CA PHE A 639 -8.88 3.86 21.48
C PHE A 639 -8.84 3.92 19.94
N ASP A 640 -7.66 3.75 19.36
CA ASP A 640 -7.53 3.67 17.93
C ASP A 640 -8.16 2.39 17.36
N SER A 641 -8.07 1.27 18.08
CA SER A 641 -8.80 0.05 17.72
C SER A 641 -10.32 0.24 17.72
N ASP A 642 -11.05 -0.47 16.87
CA ASP A 642 -12.52 -0.48 16.85
C ASP A 642 -13.16 -1.39 17.92
N GLY A 643 -12.37 -1.78 18.92
CA GLY A 643 -12.89 -2.23 20.21
C GLY A 643 -13.69 -1.13 20.93
N TRP A 644 -13.42 0.11 20.58
CA TRP A 644 -14.17 1.29 21.04
C TRP A 644 -14.66 2.11 19.81
N PRO A 645 -15.87 2.71 19.87
CA PRO A 645 -16.93 2.66 20.90
C PRO A 645 -17.67 1.32 20.93
N GLN A 646 -17.77 0.70 22.12
CA GLN A 646 -18.38 -0.63 22.28
C GLN A 646 -19.81 -0.73 21.74
N ASN A 647 -20.65 0.29 21.96
CA ASN A 647 -22.04 0.29 21.48
C ASN A 647 -22.11 0.37 19.95
N GLY A 648 -21.22 1.17 19.32
CA GLY A 648 -21.08 1.26 17.86
C GLY A 648 -20.60 -0.05 17.26
N ARG A 649 -19.58 -0.65 17.87
CA ARG A 649 -19.07 -1.98 17.55
C ARG A 649 -20.16 -3.04 17.60
N ASP A 650 -20.84 -3.14 18.72
CA ASP A 650 -21.88 -4.15 18.92
C ASP A 650 -23.03 -4.00 17.91
N ARG A 651 -23.40 -2.76 17.59
CA ARG A 651 -24.42 -2.47 16.56
C ARG A 651 -23.98 -2.96 15.19
N ALA A 652 -22.75 -2.67 14.78
CA ALA A 652 -22.21 -3.13 13.50
C ALA A 652 -22.13 -4.66 13.43
N LEU A 653 -21.60 -5.31 14.45
CA LEU A 653 -21.48 -6.77 14.53
C LEU A 653 -22.84 -7.48 14.49
N ARG A 654 -23.90 -6.88 15.07
CA ARG A 654 -25.28 -7.40 14.94
C ARG A 654 -25.74 -7.40 13.48
N ILE A 655 -25.35 -6.41 12.68
CA ILE A 655 -25.68 -6.37 11.25
C ILE A 655 -24.84 -7.39 10.48
N PHE A 656 -23.54 -7.47 10.74
CA PHE A 656 -22.65 -8.43 10.06
C PHE A 656 -23.14 -9.87 10.25
N ARG A 657 -23.50 -10.25 11.47
CA ARG A 657 -23.98 -11.61 11.74
C ARG A 657 -25.33 -11.92 11.07
N LYS A 658 -26.23 -10.91 10.86
CA LYS A 658 -27.47 -11.09 10.11
C LYS A 658 -27.23 -11.53 8.66
N ALA A 659 -26.11 -11.15 8.09
CA ALA A 659 -25.67 -11.51 6.74
C ALA A 659 -24.71 -12.70 6.72
N PHE A 660 -24.41 -13.33 7.85
CA PHE A 660 -23.34 -14.32 7.98
C PHE A 660 -22.01 -13.87 7.37
N ALA A 661 -21.71 -12.59 7.51
CA ALA A 661 -20.53 -11.97 6.91
C ALA A 661 -19.28 -12.18 7.77
N ILE A 662 -18.17 -12.48 7.09
CA ILE A 662 -16.84 -12.41 7.69
C ILE A 662 -16.29 -10.99 7.60
N HIS A 663 -15.47 -10.58 8.58
CA HIS A 663 -14.77 -9.31 8.59
C HIS A 663 -13.29 -9.46 8.23
N ILE A 664 -12.76 -8.58 7.38
CA ILE A 664 -11.37 -8.56 6.93
C ILE A 664 -10.82 -7.16 7.18
N ALA A 665 -9.72 -7.05 7.92
CA ALA A 665 -9.17 -5.77 8.37
C ALA A 665 -7.64 -5.74 8.38
N GLY A 666 -7.06 -4.58 8.68
CA GLY A 666 -5.64 -4.30 8.80
C GLY A 666 -5.29 -3.56 10.10
N ASP A 667 -4.49 -2.49 9.99
CA ASP A 667 -4.12 -1.50 11.00
C ASP A 667 -3.34 -2.04 12.22
N GLN A 668 -3.84 -3.07 12.88
CA GLN A 668 -3.35 -3.55 14.17
C GLN A 668 -1.93 -4.16 14.13
N HIS A 669 -1.28 -4.24 12.99
CA HIS A 669 0.06 -4.80 12.75
C HIS A 669 0.25 -6.26 13.21
N LEU A 670 -0.73 -6.84 13.89
CA LEU A 670 -0.69 -8.20 14.41
C LEU A 670 -1.61 -9.12 13.61
N GLY A 671 -1.02 -9.95 12.77
CA GLY A 671 -1.79 -10.96 12.02
C GLY A 671 -2.58 -11.85 12.97
N SER A 672 -3.90 -11.90 12.81
CA SER A 672 -4.77 -12.64 13.73
C SER A 672 -6.04 -13.16 13.08
N THR A 673 -6.63 -14.18 13.69
CA THR A 673 -8.00 -14.64 13.39
C THR A 673 -8.76 -14.78 14.69
N VAL A 674 -9.87 -14.03 14.80
CA VAL A 674 -10.72 -14.03 15.97
C VAL A 674 -12.17 -14.28 15.59
N GLN A 675 -12.99 -14.75 16.53
CA GLN A 675 -14.44 -14.71 16.46
C GLN A 675 -14.97 -13.70 17.47
N TYR A 676 -15.80 -12.80 17.03
CA TYR A 676 -16.41 -11.79 17.89
C TYR A 676 -17.47 -12.39 18.82
N GLY A 677 -17.60 -11.80 19.99
CA GLY A 677 -18.73 -11.97 20.87
C GLY A 677 -19.39 -10.62 21.17
N ILE A 678 -20.70 -10.60 21.29
CA ILE A 678 -21.50 -9.45 21.68
C ILE A 678 -22.11 -9.72 23.05
N ASP A 679 -23.17 -10.54 23.10
CA ASP A 679 -23.84 -10.91 24.33
C ASP A 679 -23.13 -12.11 25.00
N GLN A 680 -22.63 -13.04 24.17
CA GLN A 680 -21.88 -14.23 24.58
C GLN A 680 -20.60 -14.34 23.74
N PHE A 681 -19.66 -15.16 24.20
CA PHE A 681 -18.52 -15.53 23.36
C PHE A 681 -19.02 -16.27 22.11
N ARG A 682 -18.38 -16.00 20.96
CA ARG A 682 -18.63 -16.69 19.68
C ARG A 682 -20.01 -16.49 19.08
N ASP A 683 -20.80 -15.52 19.55
CA ASP A 683 -22.17 -15.29 19.06
C ASP A 683 -22.24 -14.35 17.83
N ALA A 684 -21.10 -13.91 17.32
CA ALA A 684 -20.96 -13.09 16.12
C ALA A 684 -19.94 -13.68 15.11
N GLY A 685 -19.65 -12.92 14.05
CA GLY A 685 -18.82 -13.37 12.94
C GLY A 685 -17.34 -13.49 13.26
N PHE A 686 -16.63 -14.14 12.36
CA PHE A 686 -15.17 -14.20 12.37
C PHE A 686 -14.55 -12.95 11.75
N ALA A 687 -13.31 -12.67 12.16
CA ALA A 687 -12.46 -11.67 11.54
C ALA A 687 -11.05 -12.22 11.29
N ILE A 688 -10.45 -11.76 10.21
CA ILE A 688 -9.01 -11.90 9.94
C ILE A 688 -8.39 -10.52 9.81
N VAL A 689 -7.25 -10.33 10.46
CA VAL A 689 -6.43 -9.12 10.37
C VAL A 689 -5.15 -9.45 9.65
N SER A 690 -4.83 -8.67 8.63
CA SER A 690 -3.55 -8.76 7.95
C SER A 690 -2.42 -8.26 8.85
N PRO A 691 -1.30 -8.99 8.96
CA PRO A 691 -0.11 -8.44 9.59
C PRO A 691 0.39 -7.23 8.79
N ALA A 692 1.19 -6.38 9.43
CA ALA A 692 1.84 -5.28 8.72
C ALA A 692 2.71 -5.81 7.57
N THR A 693 2.58 -5.23 6.39
CA THR A 693 3.29 -5.70 5.18
C THR A 693 4.66 -5.02 4.99
N GLY A 694 5.13 -4.21 5.85
CA GLY A 694 6.44 -3.54 5.71
C GLY A 694 6.71 -2.57 6.82
N ASN A 695 5.71 -2.27 7.62
CA ASN A 695 5.90 -1.52 8.83
C ASN A 695 6.44 -2.44 9.94
N LEU A 696 7.54 -2.01 10.54
CA LEU A 696 8.23 -2.75 11.59
C LEU A 696 7.87 -2.22 13.00
N TRP A 697 6.63 -1.82 13.21
CA TRP A 697 6.06 -1.43 14.49
C TRP A 697 5.21 -2.59 15.01
N PRO A 698 5.81 -3.57 15.76
CA PRO A 698 5.12 -4.79 16.10
C PRO A 698 4.09 -4.56 17.20
N ARG A 699 2.99 -5.27 17.11
CA ARG A 699 2.09 -5.54 18.24
C ARG A 699 2.24 -7.00 18.63
N HIS A 700 1.86 -7.37 19.84
CA HIS A 700 1.83 -8.76 20.28
C HIS A 700 0.63 -9.07 21.21
N TRP A 701 0.31 -10.34 21.33
CA TRP A 701 -0.77 -10.83 22.17
C TRP A 701 -0.23 -11.87 23.15
N PHE A 702 0.15 -11.41 24.35
CA PHE A 702 0.57 -12.21 25.50
C PHE A 702 -0.29 -11.84 26.73
N PRO A 703 -1.59 -12.26 26.76
CA PRO A 703 -2.51 -11.85 27.80
C PRO A 703 -2.08 -12.35 29.18
N PRO A 704 -2.41 -11.62 30.27
CA PRO A 704 -1.96 -11.94 31.63
C PRO A 704 -2.63 -13.20 32.22
N TYR A 705 -3.53 -13.82 31.50
CA TYR A 705 -4.21 -15.06 31.88
C TYR A 705 -4.51 -15.93 30.66
N ASN A 706 -4.68 -17.23 30.91
CA ASN A 706 -5.04 -18.14 29.83
C ASN A 706 -6.48 -17.97 29.38
N GLY A 707 -6.73 -18.07 28.08
CA GLY A 707 -8.08 -18.08 27.53
C GLY A 707 -8.92 -19.26 28.04
N THR A 708 -10.21 -19.05 28.18
CA THR A 708 -11.16 -20.12 28.51
C THR A 708 -11.65 -20.84 27.25
N ASN A 709 -12.31 -21.99 27.41
CA ASN A 709 -12.88 -22.77 26.30
C ASN A 709 -11.88 -23.09 25.18
N ARG A 710 -10.61 -23.30 25.55
CA ARG A 710 -9.54 -23.66 24.63
C ARG A 710 -9.63 -25.12 24.22
N LYS A 711 -9.22 -25.43 23.00
CA LYS A 711 -8.90 -26.81 22.64
C LYS A 711 -7.67 -27.28 23.44
N PRO A 712 -7.54 -28.56 23.75
CA PRO A 712 -6.39 -29.07 24.52
C PRO A 712 -5.02 -28.71 23.93
N GLU A 713 -4.92 -28.69 22.60
CA GLU A 713 -3.69 -28.37 21.86
C GLU A 713 -3.40 -26.87 21.70
N TRP A 714 -4.32 -26.01 22.12
CA TRP A 714 -4.14 -24.56 21.97
C TRP A 714 -3.26 -23.97 23.06
N PRO A 715 -2.35 -23.04 22.72
CA PRO A 715 -1.58 -22.25 23.67
C PRO A 715 -2.44 -21.44 24.63
N GLY A 716 -1.85 -20.92 25.70
CA GLY A 716 -2.54 -20.15 26.73
C GLY A 716 -3.18 -18.85 26.21
N ASN A 717 -2.60 -18.25 25.18
CA ASN A 717 -3.07 -17.02 24.54
C ASN A 717 -4.14 -17.24 23.46
N TYR A 718 -4.70 -18.43 23.34
CA TYR A 718 -5.83 -18.79 22.48
C TYR A 718 -7.09 -19.06 23.31
N GLY A 719 -8.26 -19.06 22.69
CA GLY A 719 -9.56 -19.27 23.37
C GLY A 719 -10.30 -17.97 23.63
N ASP A 720 -11.22 -18.00 24.61
CA ASP A 720 -12.11 -16.90 24.90
C ASP A 720 -11.47 -15.89 25.84
N PHE A 721 -11.51 -14.60 25.43
CA PHE A 721 -10.98 -13.45 26.17
C PHE A 721 -11.95 -12.27 26.09
N GLU A 722 -11.82 -11.40 27.06
CA GLU A 722 -12.29 -10.02 26.92
C GLU A 722 -11.10 -9.11 26.68
N ASP A 723 -11.22 -8.21 25.70
CA ASP A 723 -10.19 -7.21 25.43
C ASP A 723 -10.11 -6.12 26.53
N GLY A 724 -9.23 -5.13 26.36
CA GLY A 724 -9.08 -4.03 27.32
C GLY A 724 -10.35 -3.23 27.57
N PHE A 725 -11.26 -3.18 26.61
CA PHE A 725 -12.57 -2.51 26.70
C PHE A 725 -13.69 -3.43 27.25
N GLY A 726 -13.38 -4.69 27.50
CA GLY A 726 -14.35 -5.68 27.96
C GLY A 726 -15.21 -6.29 26.85
N ASN A 727 -14.79 -6.17 25.59
CA ASN A 727 -15.44 -6.85 24.48
C ASN A 727 -15.06 -8.31 24.45
N LYS A 728 -16.04 -9.17 24.26
CA LYS A 728 -15.80 -10.61 24.12
C LYS A 728 -15.21 -10.94 22.75
N MET A 729 -14.20 -11.79 22.75
CA MET A 729 -13.59 -12.34 21.54
C MET A 729 -13.03 -13.73 21.81
N THR A 730 -12.98 -14.56 20.78
CA THR A 730 -12.28 -15.86 20.83
C THR A 730 -11.11 -15.81 19.86
N VAL A 731 -9.90 -16.01 20.35
CA VAL A 731 -8.66 -16.02 19.56
C VAL A 731 -8.41 -17.42 19.02
N PHE A 732 -8.38 -17.56 17.69
CA PHE A 732 -8.14 -18.81 16.97
C PHE A 732 -6.70 -18.94 16.48
N ALA A 733 -6.09 -17.85 16.09
CA ALA A 733 -4.70 -17.80 15.65
C ALA A 733 -4.16 -16.37 15.76
N VAL A 734 -2.88 -16.24 16.08
CA VAL A 734 -2.16 -14.98 16.21
C VAL A 734 -0.68 -15.15 15.83
N ALA A 735 -0.16 -14.24 15.02
CA ALA A 735 1.23 -14.23 14.56
C ALA A 735 2.10 -13.34 15.46
N ASN A 736 2.33 -13.76 16.69
CA ASN A 736 3.18 -13.01 17.62
C ASN A 736 4.63 -12.92 17.11
N PRO A 737 5.31 -11.79 17.35
CA PRO A 737 6.75 -11.66 17.15
C PRO A 737 7.54 -12.69 17.97
N HIS A 738 8.49 -13.35 17.32
CA HIS A 738 9.39 -14.31 17.96
C HIS A 738 10.78 -14.27 17.33
N LYS A 739 11.82 -14.51 18.12
CA LYS A 739 13.18 -14.72 17.59
C LYS A 739 13.23 -16.02 16.81
N ILE A 740 13.53 -15.95 15.55
CA ILE A 740 13.63 -17.13 14.67
C ILE A 740 14.94 -17.18 13.90
N ASN A 741 15.76 -16.12 13.94
CA ASN A 741 17.06 -16.02 13.27
C ASN A 741 17.02 -16.32 11.75
N ILE A 742 15.90 -16.04 11.10
CA ILE A 742 15.77 -16.18 9.64
C ILE A 742 15.97 -14.80 9.01
N LYS A 743 16.86 -14.73 8.05
CA LYS A 743 17.13 -13.46 7.32
C LYS A 743 16.07 -13.20 6.24
N PRO A 744 15.61 -11.96 6.06
CA PRO A 744 15.91 -10.74 6.84
C PRO A 744 15.30 -10.81 8.25
N VAL A 745 16.13 -10.57 9.26
CA VAL A 745 15.76 -10.84 10.65
C VAL A 745 14.55 -10.02 11.09
N LEU A 746 14.54 -8.72 10.83
CA LEU A 746 13.48 -7.83 11.33
C LEU A 746 12.10 -8.20 10.77
N GLN A 747 11.95 -8.39 9.46
CA GLN A 747 10.66 -8.76 8.87
C GLN A 747 10.15 -10.10 9.39
N ASN A 748 11.04 -11.07 9.54
CA ASN A 748 10.65 -12.40 9.97
C ASN A 748 10.34 -12.45 11.48
N GLU A 749 11.15 -11.82 12.33
CA GLU A 749 10.94 -11.81 13.78
C GLU A 749 9.76 -10.96 14.22
N LEU A 750 9.45 -9.87 13.50
CA LEU A 750 8.30 -9.01 13.77
C LEU A 750 7.01 -9.51 13.09
N SER A 751 7.03 -10.72 12.54
CA SER A 751 5.88 -11.40 11.94
C SER A 751 5.15 -10.57 10.88
N THR A 752 5.91 -9.80 10.07
CA THR A 752 5.34 -9.06 8.94
C THR A 752 4.82 -10.02 7.87
N GLY A 753 3.82 -9.59 7.10
CA GLY A 753 3.26 -10.49 6.09
C GLY A 753 2.01 -9.97 5.40
N PHE A 754 1.13 -10.90 5.04
CA PHE A 754 -0.13 -10.65 4.33
C PHE A 754 -1.14 -11.76 4.64
N SER A 755 -2.40 -11.55 4.24
CA SER A 755 -3.46 -12.54 4.43
C SER A 755 -3.98 -13.09 3.11
N THR A 756 -4.47 -14.34 3.16
CA THR A 756 -5.29 -14.93 2.10
C THR A 756 -6.63 -15.38 2.65
N ILE A 757 -7.68 -15.09 1.90
CA ILE A 757 -9.05 -15.50 2.20
C ILE A 757 -9.58 -16.24 0.97
N ILE A 758 -9.99 -17.49 1.16
CA ILE A 758 -10.52 -18.33 0.08
C ILE A 758 -11.96 -18.68 0.41
N PHE A 759 -12.88 -18.17 -0.40
CA PHE A 759 -14.31 -18.48 -0.31
C PHE A 759 -14.63 -19.65 -1.22
N ASN A 760 -15.22 -20.71 -0.70
CA ASN A 760 -15.62 -21.89 -1.48
C ASN A 760 -17.13 -21.88 -1.73
N ARG A 761 -17.52 -21.80 -2.99
CA ARG A 761 -18.93 -21.74 -3.40
C ARG A 761 -19.67 -23.04 -3.12
N GLN A 762 -19.01 -24.19 -3.33
CA GLN A 762 -19.63 -25.49 -3.24
C GLN A 762 -19.85 -25.94 -1.79
N THR A 763 -18.88 -25.66 -0.90
CA THR A 763 -18.96 -26.08 0.51
C THR A 763 -19.51 -24.99 1.42
N ARG A 764 -19.46 -23.72 1.00
CA ARG A 764 -19.69 -22.51 1.82
C ARG A 764 -18.62 -22.33 2.91
N ASP A 765 -17.50 -23.01 2.78
CA ASP A 765 -16.37 -22.83 3.69
C ASP A 765 -15.55 -21.60 3.31
N ILE A 766 -14.92 -21.03 4.31
CA ILE A 766 -13.98 -19.93 4.18
C ILE A 766 -12.67 -20.37 4.81
N GLU A 767 -11.60 -20.33 4.04
CA GLU A 767 -10.25 -20.59 4.54
C GLU A 767 -9.51 -19.26 4.75
N LEU A 768 -9.02 -19.06 5.96
CA LEU A 768 -8.32 -17.87 6.41
C LEU A 768 -6.88 -18.22 6.70
N SER A 769 -5.92 -17.46 6.15
CA SER A 769 -4.50 -17.67 6.42
C SER A 769 -3.73 -16.36 6.48
N ASN A 770 -2.85 -16.26 7.48
CA ASN A 770 -1.80 -15.23 7.53
C ASN A 770 -0.46 -15.86 7.13
N TRP A 771 0.27 -15.16 6.28
CA TRP A 771 1.50 -15.62 5.66
C TRP A 771 2.68 -14.72 6.02
N PRO A 772 3.87 -15.30 6.25
CA PRO A 772 5.09 -14.51 6.37
C PRO A 772 5.36 -13.68 5.11
N TYR A 773 6.00 -12.52 5.28
CA TYR A 773 6.27 -11.56 4.20
C TYR A 773 6.94 -12.17 2.96
N TYR A 774 7.91 -13.07 3.14
CA TYR A 774 8.64 -13.71 2.05
C TYR A 774 8.04 -15.03 1.57
N ALA A 775 6.86 -15.41 2.06
CA ALA A 775 6.28 -16.73 1.78
C ALA A 775 6.02 -16.92 0.27
N ASP A 776 6.57 -18.01 -0.24
CA ASP A 776 6.30 -18.54 -1.56
C ASP A 776 5.22 -19.62 -1.43
N PRO A 777 4.01 -19.45 -1.99
CA PRO A 777 2.91 -20.41 -1.81
C PRO A 777 3.20 -21.81 -2.34
N GLU A 778 4.22 -21.96 -3.19
CA GLU A 778 4.64 -23.25 -3.72
C GLU A 778 5.59 -24.01 -2.78
N LYS A 779 6.18 -23.34 -1.77
CA LYS A 779 7.24 -23.88 -0.93
C LYS A 779 6.98 -23.72 0.57
N ASP A 780 6.34 -22.62 0.95
CA ASP A 780 6.20 -22.20 2.33
C ASP A 780 4.80 -22.50 2.86
N LYS A 781 4.62 -22.30 4.16
CA LYS A 781 3.35 -22.47 4.85
C LYS A 781 2.93 -21.15 5.48
N PRO A 782 1.64 -20.97 5.76
CA PRO A 782 1.17 -19.88 6.61
C PRO A 782 1.86 -19.91 7.99
N PHE A 783 1.71 -18.84 8.75
CA PHE A 783 2.09 -18.82 10.15
C PHE A 783 1.45 -20.01 10.92
N PRO A 784 2.01 -20.41 12.07
CA PRO A 784 1.45 -21.49 12.88
C PRO A 784 -0.03 -21.28 13.21
N PHE A 785 -0.78 -22.38 13.32
CA PHE A 785 -2.24 -22.43 13.53
C PHE A 785 -3.13 -21.96 12.38
N TRP A 786 -2.57 -21.49 11.28
CA TRP A 786 -3.28 -21.33 10.01
C TRP A 786 -3.05 -22.52 9.07
N PRO A 787 -4.00 -22.82 8.16
CA PRO A 787 -5.25 -22.09 7.92
C PRO A 787 -6.32 -22.33 8.99
N VAL A 788 -7.09 -21.30 9.32
CA VAL A 788 -8.34 -21.43 10.05
C VAL A 788 -9.46 -21.64 9.04
N ARG A 789 -10.21 -22.72 9.18
CA ARG A 789 -11.34 -23.04 8.30
C ARG A 789 -12.64 -22.92 9.06
N ILE A 790 -13.58 -22.20 8.48
CA ILE A 790 -14.91 -21.96 9.03
C ILE A 790 -15.96 -22.20 7.96
N ASN A 791 -17.18 -22.52 8.36
CA ASN A 791 -18.32 -22.48 7.47
C ASN A 791 -19.02 -21.11 7.54
N GLN A 792 -19.67 -20.68 6.47
CA GLN A 792 -20.44 -19.44 6.43
C GLN A 792 -21.38 -19.31 7.64
N LEU A 793 -22.04 -20.40 8.04
CA LEU A 793 -22.99 -20.41 9.15
C LEU A 793 -22.35 -20.16 10.52
N ASP A 794 -21.04 -20.33 10.67
CA ASP A 794 -20.30 -20.07 11.91
C ASP A 794 -20.21 -18.58 12.23
N ASN A 795 -20.46 -17.71 11.23
CA ASN A 795 -20.47 -16.25 11.43
C ASN A 795 -21.73 -15.75 12.17
N TYR A 796 -22.69 -16.61 12.47
CA TYR A 796 -23.80 -16.34 13.36
C TYR A 796 -24.03 -17.56 14.27
N ASN A 797 -23.24 -17.68 15.31
CA ASN A 797 -23.24 -18.86 16.20
C ASN A 797 -23.87 -18.56 17.57
N ARG A 798 -24.93 -17.76 17.59
CA ARG A 798 -25.76 -17.53 18.78
C ARG A 798 -26.49 -18.83 19.16
N THR A 799 -26.57 -19.12 20.45
CA THR A 799 -27.31 -20.30 20.95
C THR A 799 -28.79 -20.16 20.62
N PRO A 800 -29.40 -21.08 19.86
CA PRO A 800 -30.81 -21.01 19.53
C PRO A 800 -31.70 -21.35 20.74
N VAL A 801 -32.85 -20.70 20.86
CA VAL A 801 -33.91 -21.08 21.80
C VAL A 801 -34.88 -22.07 21.15
N GLY A 802 -34.90 -22.19 19.84
CA GLY A 802 -35.71 -23.13 19.08
C GLY A 802 -35.41 -23.15 17.61
N TRP A 803 -36.06 -24.02 16.92
CA TRP A 803 -35.96 -24.22 15.48
C TRP A 803 -37.31 -24.06 14.82
N LEU A 804 -37.33 -23.42 13.63
CA LEU A 804 -38.51 -23.49 12.75
C LEU A 804 -38.50 -24.82 11.98
N PRO A 805 -39.61 -25.26 11.38
CA PRO A 805 -39.67 -26.47 10.57
C PRO A 805 -38.54 -26.50 9.50
N GLU A 806 -38.01 -27.69 9.21
CA GLU A 806 -37.10 -27.86 8.07
C GLU A 806 -37.80 -27.45 6.78
N ILE A 807 -37.21 -26.56 6.05
CA ILE A 807 -37.68 -26.10 4.75
C ILE A 807 -37.12 -27.00 3.68
N ARG A 808 -37.99 -27.48 2.77
CA ARG A 808 -37.60 -28.20 1.54
C ARG A 808 -38.15 -27.48 0.33
N VAL A 809 -37.33 -27.12 -0.60
CA VAL A 809 -37.70 -26.35 -1.78
C VAL A 809 -37.67 -27.22 -3.02
N GLU A 810 -38.75 -27.26 -3.76
CA GLU A 810 -38.85 -27.89 -5.06
C GLU A 810 -38.89 -26.81 -6.16
N GLY A 811 -38.23 -27.07 -7.28
CA GLY A 811 -38.21 -26.16 -8.43
C GLY A 811 -37.15 -25.02 -8.32
N MET A 812 -36.42 -24.91 -7.22
CA MET A 812 -35.36 -23.90 -7.03
C MET A 812 -34.18 -24.47 -6.24
N VAL A 813 -32.94 -24.14 -6.66
CA VAL A 813 -31.70 -24.54 -6.00
C VAL A 813 -31.01 -23.31 -5.43
N ASN A 814 -30.48 -23.42 -4.22
CA ASN A 814 -29.84 -22.33 -3.50
C ASN A 814 -30.72 -21.05 -3.34
N PRO A 815 -31.99 -21.17 -2.95
CA PRO A 815 -32.81 -19.98 -2.75
C PRO A 815 -32.28 -19.10 -1.62
N VAL A 816 -32.66 -17.82 -1.63
CA VAL A 816 -32.46 -16.90 -0.52
C VAL A 816 -33.58 -17.10 0.49
N ILE A 817 -33.21 -17.15 1.78
CA ILE A 817 -34.15 -17.21 2.90
C ILE A 817 -33.99 -15.97 3.76
N LYS A 818 -35.13 -15.42 4.24
CA LYS A 818 -35.20 -14.38 5.27
C LYS A 818 -36.06 -14.87 6.41
N ILE A 819 -35.55 -14.76 7.61
CA ILE A 819 -36.29 -15.07 8.85
C ILE A 819 -36.65 -13.76 9.51
N ILE A 820 -37.96 -13.49 9.62
CA ILE A 820 -38.49 -12.22 10.10
C ILE A 820 -39.30 -12.47 11.37
N ARG A 821 -39.02 -11.70 12.42
CA ARG A 821 -39.80 -11.73 13.66
C ARG A 821 -41.09 -10.92 13.49
N GLU A 822 -42.25 -11.52 13.63
CA GLU A 822 -43.51 -10.85 13.33
C GLU A 822 -43.83 -9.68 14.28
N THR A 823 -43.46 -9.80 15.54
CA THR A 823 -43.74 -8.76 16.55
C THR A 823 -43.03 -7.44 16.29
N THR A 824 -41.87 -7.47 15.63
CA THR A 824 -41.02 -6.29 15.38
C THR A 824 -40.85 -5.98 13.90
N GLY A 825 -41.18 -6.94 13.01
CA GLY A 825 -40.82 -6.84 11.59
C GLY A 825 -39.30 -6.94 11.29
N GLU A 826 -38.51 -7.26 12.30
CA GLU A 826 -37.04 -7.33 12.18
C GLU A 826 -36.60 -8.59 11.41
N ILE A 827 -35.76 -8.40 10.41
CA ILE A 827 -35.02 -9.51 9.79
C ILE A 827 -33.98 -9.99 10.78
N ILE A 828 -34.16 -11.19 11.31
CA ILE A 828 -33.19 -11.82 12.23
C ILE A 828 -31.92 -12.20 11.50
N TYR A 829 -32.09 -12.78 10.31
CA TYR A 829 -31.01 -13.01 9.35
C TYR A 829 -31.55 -13.33 7.96
N SER A 830 -30.68 -13.19 6.99
CA SER A 830 -30.90 -13.63 5.61
C SER A 830 -29.64 -14.28 5.04
N LEU A 831 -29.84 -15.29 4.21
CA LEU A 831 -28.73 -15.93 3.49
C LEU A 831 -29.24 -16.67 2.26
N ARG A 832 -28.36 -16.87 1.28
CA ARG A 832 -28.58 -17.82 0.20
C ARG A 832 -28.16 -19.22 0.69
N ILE A 833 -29.13 -20.10 0.92
CA ILE A 833 -28.85 -21.44 1.43
C ILE A 833 -28.08 -22.27 0.40
N LYS A 834 -27.44 -23.36 0.86
CA LYS A 834 -26.81 -24.35 0.02
C LYS A 834 -27.78 -25.51 -0.24
N GLY A 835 -28.00 -25.80 -1.51
CA GLY A 835 -28.96 -26.86 -1.92
C GLY A 835 -30.41 -26.36 -1.85
N ASN A 836 -31.31 -27.25 -1.44
CA ASN A 836 -32.73 -26.97 -1.39
C ASN A 836 -33.38 -27.26 -0.02
N THR A 837 -32.57 -27.52 1.01
CA THR A 837 -33.05 -27.79 2.37
C THR A 837 -32.32 -26.89 3.38
N PHE A 838 -33.06 -26.40 4.38
CA PHE A 838 -32.50 -25.60 5.47
C PHE A 838 -33.37 -25.67 6.72
N GLN A 839 -32.70 -25.81 7.88
CA GLN A 839 -33.34 -25.77 9.20
C GLN A 839 -33.09 -24.42 9.87
N PRO A 840 -34.05 -23.49 9.86
CA PRO A 840 -33.85 -22.18 10.50
C PRO A 840 -33.75 -22.27 12.02
N ARG A 841 -32.75 -21.58 12.57
CA ARG A 841 -32.58 -21.37 14.01
C ARG A 841 -33.19 -20.04 14.40
N VAL A 842 -33.82 -19.96 15.60
CA VAL A 842 -34.29 -18.71 16.15
C VAL A 842 -33.82 -18.51 17.59
N PHE A 843 -33.73 -17.27 18.00
CA PHE A 843 -32.99 -16.87 19.21
C PHE A 843 -33.92 -16.27 20.27
N GLU A 844 -35.24 -16.23 20.00
CA GLU A 844 -36.24 -15.75 20.90
C GLU A 844 -37.56 -16.51 20.62
N THR A 845 -38.44 -16.60 21.61
CA THR A 845 -39.74 -17.18 21.41
C THR A 845 -40.69 -16.20 20.73
N GLY A 846 -41.61 -16.69 19.91
CA GLY A 846 -42.59 -15.87 19.19
C GLY A 846 -42.90 -16.40 17.80
N TYR A 847 -43.73 -15.69 17.06
CA TYR A 847 -44.10 -16.03 15.69
C TYR A 847 -43.10 -15.42 14.71
N TYR A 848 -42.80 -16.18 13.68
CA TYR A 848 -41.90 -15.80 12.61
C TYR A 848 -42.55 -15.91 11.24
N THR A 849 -42.14 -15.03 10.34
CA THR A 849 -42.38 -15.12 8.92
C THR A 849 -41.14 -15.63 8.23
N ILE A 850 -41.30 -16.61 7.33
CA ILE A 850 -40.25 -17.11 6.45
C ILE A 850 -40.52 -16.56 5.04
N GLU A 851 -39.61 -15.79 4.50
CA GLU A 851 -39.59 -15.44 3.10
C GLU A 851 -38.50 -16.25 2.39
N ILE A 852 -38.84 -16.94 1.29
CA ILE A 852 -37.93 -17.74 0.53
C ILE A 852 -38.10 -17.50 -0.96
N GLY A 853 -37.00 -17.43 -1.72
CA GLY A 853 -37.13 -17.19 -3.16
C GLY A 853 -35.82 -16.82 -3.85
N GLU A 854 -35.95 -16.29 -5.06
CA GLU A 854 -34.85 -15.83 -5.89
C GLU A 854 -35.01 -14.32 -6.18
N PRO A 855 -34.17 -13.48 -5.57
CA PRO A 855 -34.25 -12.02 -5.75
C PRO A 855 -34.02 -11.59 -7.21
N ASP A 856 -33.13 -12.24 -7.94
CA ASP A 856 -32.81 -11.88 -9.33
C ASP A 856 -33.99 -12.17 -10.30
N GLN A 857 -34.90 -13.02 -9.89
CA GLN A 857 -36.13 -13.35 -10.66
C GLN A 857 -37.37 -12.68 -10.05
N ASN A 858 -37.22 -11.94 -8.94
CA ASN A 858 -38.32 -11.40 -8.15
C ASN A 858 -39.40 -12.46 -7.80
N LYS A 859 -38.94 -13.69 -7.51
CA LYS A 859 -39.80 -14.84 -7.25
C LYS A 859 -39.72 -15.22 -5.77
N TRP A 860 -40.77 -14.97 -5.03
CA TRP A 860 -40.80 -15.16 -3.58
C TRP A 860 -42.04 -15.89 -3.11
N GLN A 861 -41.92 -16.71 -2.07
CA GLN A 861 -42.99 -17.22 -1.25
C GLN A 861 -42.82 -16.74 0.19
N LYS A 862 -43.96 -16.57 0.86
CA LYS A 862 -44.03 -16.06 2.24
C LYS A 862 -44.90 -16.99 3.07
N ILE A 863 -44.37 -17.40 4.22
CA ILE A 863 -45.07 -18.27 5.16
C ILE A 863 -45.08 -17.55 6.50
N GLU A 864 -46.26 -17.27 7.01
CA GLU A 864 -46.49 -16.50 8.23
C GLU A 864 -46.85 -17.39 9.40
N LYS A 865 -46.75 -16.85 10.61
CA LYS A 865 -47.18 -17.45 11.89
C LYS A 865 -46.48 -18.79 12.19
N VAL A 866 -45.23 -18.91 11.80
CA VAL A 866 -44.42 -20.09 12.10
C VAL A 866 -43.90 -19.95 13.54
N TYR A 867 -44.19 -20.92 14.39
CA TYR A 867 -43.78 -20.92 15.79
C TYR A 867 -42.59 -21.91 15.99
N PRO A 868 -41.54 -21.56 16.72
CA PRO A 868 -40.40 -22.44 16.93
C PRO A 868 -40.71 -23.57 17.91
N THR A 869 -40.08 -24.71 17.72
CA THR A 869 -40.07 -25.84 18.64
C THR A 869 -38.70 -25.95 19.31
N THR A 870 -38.67 -26.55 20.51
CA THR A 870 -37.43 -26.78 21.29
C THR A 870 -36.64 -27.98 20.79
N PHE A 871 -37.16 -28.72 19.84
CA PHE A 871 -36.53 -29.88 19.20
C PHE A 871 -36.67 -29.78 17.67
N ILE A 872 -35.79 -30.46 16.97
CA ILE A 872 -35.81 -30.52 15.51
C ILE A 872 -37.05 -31.32 15.07
N GLU A 873 -38.04 -30.67 14.46
CA GLU A 873 -39.21 -31.34 13.90
C GLU A 873 -38.83 -32.19 12.69
N ARG A 874 -39.53 -33.33 12.58
CA ARG A 874 -39.30 -34.25 11.44
C ARG A 874 -40.21 -34.00 10.25
N GLN A 875 -41.28 -33.18 10.44
CA GLN A 875 -42.16 -32.82 9.31
C GLN A 875 -41.61 -31.58 8.62
N PRO A 876 -41.12 -31.69 7.41
CA PRO A 876 -40.60 -30.55 6.66
C PRO A 876 -41.76 -29.66 6.18
N LEU A 877 -41.44 -28.41 5.91
CA LEU A 877 -42.25 -27.46 5.23
C LEU A 877 -41.87 -27.51 3.74
N ASP A 878 -42.71 -28.19 2.93
CA ASP A 878 -42.44 -28.31 1.50
C ASP A 878 -42.92 -27.07 0.76
N ILE A 879 -42.04 -26.46 -0.07
CA ILE A 879 -42.29 -25.24 -0.80
C ILE A 879 -41.95 -25.49 -2.27
N SER A 880 -42.92 -25.33 -3.18
CA SER A 880 -42.75 -25.54 -4.60
C SER A 880 -42.81 -24.22 -5.38
N PHE A 881 -41.89 -23.99 -6.30
CA PHE A 881 -41.80 -22.80 -7.13
C PHE A 881 -42.15 -23.04 -8.61
#